data_4b6922b23255b98a69b5f7a718fb9174
#
_entry.id   4b6922b23255b98a69b5f7a718fb9174
#
_cell.length_a   1.000
_cell.length_b   1.000
_cell.length_c   1.000
_cell.angle_alpha   90.00
_cell.angle_beta   90.00
_cell.angle_gamma   90.00
#
_symmetry.space_group_name_H-M   'P 1'
#
loop_
_entity.id
_entity.type
_entity.pdbx_description
1 polymer ?
#
loop_
_entity_poly.entity_id
_entity_poly.type
_entity_poly.pdbx_seq_one_letter_code
_entity_poly.pdbx_strand_id
1 'polypeptide(L)'
;MMNNKKIVRKVSKSHFNRNVVGRLLQISIAFVFLLFVGRFLYLSISKTIAGENISERVSNLYKRDEILKSVRGAIYDNSGNVIAEDSHSFTLYAILDKSSLDYKGKPMYVVDKKKTAEKLSTVIPLSEKKILKYLHPKHKAYQVEFGTAGSGISLATKKKIMAMHLPGIHFDETPSRLYPNGRFASHIIGIAQPFNDKKNHSINLIGTMGIEKYFNKVLSGKDGRRIALVDAGEYQLPGGQHSYKAPINGNNIYLTIDSQLQIYLENLLDAVQNKYKPKALTAIVEDVKTGKIRAASQRPTFDPATRKGLNDNWRNILVQDSYEPGSVFKILSITAAIQEGKYNPKEYYRSGSITFNGSTIHDWNYTGWGAIPFEQAFPRSSNVGMSILVNRLGRHTWRRYLDNYHIGKKTNITLPDENSGLINIHSQIDQAVTSFGQGINVNALQMMQVYSALANSGQMLKPQLVEKIVSSSGKVIKRYKKIKVGKPVYSQETAQTTLKLMRDVVEKEYGTGMTYKIPGKSIAVKTGTAQIAGIHGGYLKGDRNYLFSVVGLTPADNPRYCIYITMKQPQIMSDPPETIMSLIFKPLINRVSVSSKVDMMGEQITIPSVKGQSREQAVRLLEKMGLYVETIGSGNKVEAQSILANTKVNPNSKIIIFTGGIIRCPNMKGWTIKQVTQFANISKVKVEVLGKGKVYKQSRIPRSILNRNSKVKVELR
;
A
#
# COMPACT_ATOMS: atom_id res chain seq x y z
N MET A 1 -78.39 -49.21 101.62
CA MET A 1 -78.99 -48.22 100.71
C MET A 1 -77.82 -47.56 99.98
N MET A 2 -77.99 -47.37 98.70
CA MET A 2 -77.18 -46.63 97.74
C MET A 2 -76.07 -47.37 97.03
N ASN A 3 -76.39 -47.58 95.77
CA ASN A 3 -75.65 -48.16 94.67
C ASN A 3 -74.34 -47.36 94.33
N ASN A 4 -73.26 -48.09 94.15
CA ASN A 4 -72.07 -47.57 93.46
C ASN A 4 -71.89 -48.34 92.09
N LYS A 5 -72.24 -47.65 90.99
CA LYS A 5 -71.95 -48.12 89.62
C LYS A 5 -70.50 -47.85 89.29
N LYS A 6 -69.71 -48.86 89.04
CA LYS A 6 -68.38 -48.75 88.48
C LYS A 6 -68.46 -48.37 87.01
N ILE A 7 -67.85 -47.28 86.66
CA ILE A 7 -67.59 -46.86 85.25
C ILE A 7 -66.29 -47.54 84.82
N VAL A 8 -66.39 -48.52 83.92
CA VAL A 8 -65.25 -49.14 83.27
C VAL A 8 -64.88 -48.27 82.03
N ARG A 9 -63.77 -47.53 82.09
CA ARG A 9 -63.23 -46.81 80.95
C ARG A 9 -62.60 -47.82 79.95
N LYS A 10 -63.19 -47.92 78.77
CA LYS A 10 -62.52 -48.55 77.58
C LYS A 10 -61.32 -47.70 77.17
N VAL A 11 -60.11 -48.13 77.48
CA VAL A 11 -58.87 -47.65 76.95
C VAL A 11 -58.29 -48.78 76.16
N SER A 12 -58.50 -48.76 74.84
CA SER A 12 -57.70 -49.58 73.95
C SER A 12 -58.17 -49.52 72.50
N LYS A 13 -57.84 -48.44 71.76
CA LYS A 13 -57.79 -48.47 70.34
C LYS A 13 -56.79 -47.48 69.76
N SER A 14 -56.12 -46.59 70.49
CA SER A 14 -55.21 -45.56 70.00
C SER A 14 -53.78 -46.06 69.73
N HIS A 15 -53.30 -47.07 70.46
CA HIS A 15 -51.93 -47.59 70.23
C HIS A 15 -51.75 -48.44 68.95
N PHE A 16 -52.81 -49.22 68.58
CA PHE A 16 -52.75 -50.00 67.37
C PHE A 16 -52.71 -49.13 66.13
N ASN A 17 -53.51 -48.06 66.01
CA ASN A 17 -53.51 -47.11 64.88
C ASN A 17 -52.20 -46.30 64.80
N ARG A 18 -51.58 -45.95 65.88
CA ARG A 18 -50.32 -45.19 65.87
C ARG A 18 -49.16 -45.99 65.34
N ASN A 19 -49.08 -47.28 65.67
CA ASN A 19 -48.03 -48.17 65.11
C ASN A 19 -48.26 -48.48 63.63
N VAL A 20 -49.51 -48.61 63.19
CA VAL A 20 -49.87 -48.80 61.77
C VAL A 20 -49.55 -47.52 60.98
N VAL A 21 -49.91 -46.34 61.44
CA VAL A 21 -49.60 -45.04 60.85
C VAL A 21 -48.08 -44.84 60.76
N GLY A 22 -47.38 -45.17 61.88
CA GLY A 22 -45.91 -45.07 61.93
C GLY A 22 -45.19 -45.95 60.87
N ARG A 23 -45.65 -47.25 60.71
CA ARG A 23 -45.15 -48.15 59.68
C ARG A 23 -45.48 -47.68 58.25
N LEU A 24 -46.69 -47.17 58.03
CA LEU A 24 -47.08 -46.60 56.73
C LEU A 24 -46.22 -45.37 56.39
N LEU A 25 -45.93 -44.54 57.36
CA LEU A 25 -45.05 -43.38 57.17
C LEU A 25 -43.63 -43.82 56.85
N GLN A 26 -43.09 -44.82 57.57
CA GLN A 26 -41.77 -45.38 57.26
C GLN A 26 -41.69 -46.00 55.86
N ILE A 27 -42.72 -46.75 55.42
CA ILE A 27 -42.80 -47.33 54.09
C ILE A 27 -42.89 -46.21 53.02
N SER A 28 -43.66 -45.15 53.26
CA SER A 28 -43.78 -44.02 52.39
C SER A 28 -42.44 -43.29 52.24
N ILE A 29 -41.71 -43.05 53.33
CA ILE A 29 -40.38 -42.41 53.32
C ILE A 29 -39.38 -43.32 52.59
N ALA A 30 -39.38 -44.64 52.87
CA ALA A 30 -38.51 -45.59 52.17
C ALA A 30 -38.81 -45.64 50.65
N PHE A 31 -40.12 -45.60 50.29
CA PHE A 31 -40.53 -45.53 48.88
C PHE A 31 -40.08 -44.27 48.18
N VAL A 32 -40.28 -43.10 48.85
CA VAL A 32 -39.78 -41.81 48.30
C VAL A 32 -38.26 -41.81 48.19
N PHE A 33 -37.55 -42.38 49.18
CA PHE A 33 -36.10 -42.51 49.12
C PHE A 33 -35.66 -43.42 47.96
N LEU A 34 -36.33 -44.56 47.74
CA LEU A 34 -36.08 -45.42 46.60
C LEU A 34 -36.36 -44.72 45.26
N LEU A 35 -37.40 -43.91 45.16
CA LEU A 35 -37.64 -43.07 43.97
C LEU A 35 -36.51 -42.09 43.72
N PHE A 36 -35.99 -41.43 44.78
CA PHE A 36 -34.84 -40.56 44.65
C PHE A 36 -33.57 -41.33 44.19
N VAL A 37 -33.28 -42.46 44.83
CA VAL A 37 -32.16 -43.32 44.42
C VAL A 37 -32.32 -43.80 42.97
N GLY A 38 -33.51 -44.27 42.59
CA GLY A 38 -33.83 -44.66 41.21
C GLY A 38 -33.64 -43.49 40.22
N ARG A 39 -34.10 -42.31 40.64
CA ARG A 39 -33.92 -41.10 39.82
C ARG A 39 -32.47 -40.70 39.70
N PHE A 40 -31.67 -40.75 40.76
CA PHE A 40 -30.23 -40.51 40.71
C PHE A 40 -29.47 -41.52 39.84
N LEU A 41 -29.79 -42.80 39.96
CA LEU A 41 -29.24 -43.85 39.11
C LEU A 41 -29.63 -43.63 37.64
N TYR A 42 -30.89 -43.31 37.36
CA TYR A 42 -31.35 -42.98 36.01
C TYR A 42 -30.56 -41.78 35.43
N LEU A 43 -30.39 -40.70 36.21
CA LEU A 43 -29.64 -39.53 35.77
C LEU A 43 -28.15 -39.83 35.54
N SER A 44 -27.56 -40.71 36.36
CA SER A 44 -26.16 -41.13 36.24
C SER A 44 -25.91 -41.98 34.99
N ILE A 45 -26.89 -42.79 34.58
CA ILE A 45 -26.78 -43.73 33.46
C ILE A 45 -27.21 -43.04 32.14
N SER A 46 -28.31 -42.28 32.15
CA SER A 46 -28.92 -41.72 30.93
C SER A 46 -28.13 -40.56 30.33
N LYS A 47 -27.24 -39.91 31.10
CA LYS A 47 -26.44 -38.73 30.68
C LYS A 47 -27.26 -37.58 30.09
N THR A 48 -28.60 -37.65 30.09
CA THR A 48 -29.51 -36.63 29.53
C THR A 48 -30.52 -36.17 30.58
N ILE A 49 -30.78 -34.86 30.69
CA ILE A 49 -31.86 -34.27 31.47
C ILE A 49 -32.70 -33.42 30.52
N ALA A 50 -34.01 -33.64 30.52
CA ALA A 50 -34.96 -32.87 29.71
C ALA A 50 -34.60 -32.80 28.20
N GLY A 51 -33.98 -33.83 27.65
CA GLY A 51 -33.57 -33.88 26.23
C GLY A 51 -32.20 -33.31 25.94
N GLU A 52 -31.52 -32.67 26.93
CA GLU A 52 -30.17 -32.16 26.76
C GLU A 52 -29.11 -33.11 27.33
N ASN A 53 -28.02 -33.30 26.59
CA ASN A 53 -26.88 -34.14 26.97
C ASN A 53 -26.01 -33.42 28.01
N ILE A 54 -26.09 -33.86 29.28
CA ILE A 54 -25.37 -33.22 30.40
C ILE A 54 -23.86 -33.34 30.21
N SER A 55 -23.37 -34.47 29.70
CA SER A 55 -21.93 -34.67 29.47
C SER A 55 -21.39 -33.67 28.43
N GLU A 56 -22.17 -33.38 27.41
CA GLU A 56 -21.81 -32.42 26.38
C GLU A 56 -21.89 -31.00 26.91
N ARG A 57 -22.92 -30.67 27.70
CA ARG A 57 -23.06 -29.35 28.34
C ARG A 57 -21.96 -29.09 29.37
N VAL A 58 -21.60 -30.05 30.19
CA VAL A 58 -20.47 -29.95 31.14
C VAL A 58 -19.15 -29.87 30.36
N SER A 59 -18.95 -30.71 29.31
CA SER A 59 -17.77 -30.59 28.47
C SER A 59 -17.64 -29.19 27.84
N ASN A 60 -18.72 -28.60 27.37
CA ASN A 60 -18.74 -27.29 26.76
C ASN A 60 -18.50 -26.15 27.79
N LEU A 61 -18.90 -26.31 29.04
CA LEU A 61 -18.62 -25.36 30.12
C LEU A 61 -17.11 -25.28 30.46
N TYR A 62 -16.42 -26.41 30.39
CA TYR A 62 -14.98 -26.50 30.68
C TYR A 62 -14.10 -26.46 29.44
N LYS A 63 -14.67 -26.38 28.24
CA LYS A 63 -13.95 -26.38 26.97
C LYS A 63 -13.72 -24.94 26.52
N ARG A 64 -12.47 -24.50 26.54
CA ARG A 64 -12.07 -23.23 25.95
C ARG A 64 -11.62 -23.46 24.51
N ASP A 65 -12.30 -22.79 23.59
CA ASP A 65 -11.99 -22.83 22.17
C ASP A 65 -11.40 -21.47 21.77
N GLU A 66 -10.11 -21.45 21.51
CA GLU A 66 -9.37 -20.24 21.23
C GLU A 66 -8.87 -20.24 19.77
N ILE A 67 -9.21 -19.19 19.05
CA ILE A 67 -8.66 -18.92 17.71
C ILE A 67 -7.29 -18.29 17.85
N LEU A 68 -6.26 -18.97 17.38
CA LEU A 68 -4.90 -18.46 17.33
C LEU A 68 -4.73 -17.66 16.04
N LYS A 69 -4.64 -16.34 16.14
CA LYS A 69 -4.59 -15.44 15.01
C LYS A 69 -3.31 -15.62 14.20
N SER A 70 -3.46 -15.68 12.87
CA SER A 70 -2.35 -15.59 11.93
C SER A 70 -1.93 -14.12 11.73
N VAL A 71 -0.65 -13.88 11.56
CA VAL A 71 -0.10 -12.55 11.24
C VAL A 71 -0.18 -12.34 9.73
N ARG A 72 -0.72 -11.19 9.30
CA ARG A 72 -0.77 -10.81 7.90
C ARG A 72 0.65 -10.49 7.39
N GLY A 73 1.04 -11.06 6.25
CA GLY A 73 2.34 -10.84 5.63
C GLY A 73 2.63 -9.36 5.37
N ALA A 74 3.88 -8.97 5.48
CA ALA A 74 4.34 -7.62 5.23
C ALA A 74 4.56 -7.35 3.73
N ILE A 75 4.47 -6.06 3.35
CA ILE A 75 4.82 -5.56 2.02
C ILE A 75 6.10 -4.75 2.15
N TYR A 76 7.08 -5.08 1.31
CA TYR A 76 8.39 -4.45 1.28
C TYR A 76 8.66 -3.77 -0.06
N ASP A 77 9.54 -2.78 -0.07
CA ASP A 77 10.12 -2.23 -1.29
C ASP A 77 11.17 -3.18 -1.89
N ASN A 78 11.81 -2.76 -2.99
CA ASN A 78 12.86 -3.53 -3.66
C ASN A 78 14.12 -3.75 -2.80
N SER A 79 14.34 -2.91 -1.80
CA SER A 79 15.49 -2.93 -0.88
C SER A 79 15.20 -3.62 0.46
N GLY A 80 13.94 -4.05 0.67
CA GLY A 80 13.50 -4.70 1.90
C GLY A 80 13.05 -3.73 3.00
N ASN A 81 12.81 -2.47 2.69
CA ASN A 81 12.18 -1.55 3.65
C ASN A 81 10.68 -1.83 3.74
N VAL A 82 10.13 -1.77 4.95
CA VAL A 82 8.71 -2.00 5.20
C VAL A 82 7.87 -0.88 4.59
N ILE A 83 6.87 -1.26 3.78
CA ILE A 83 5.83 -0.36 3.24
C ILE A 83 4.51 -0.55 3.99
N ALA A 84 4.16 -1.81 4.29
CA ALA A 84 2.99 -2.15 5.08
C ALA A 84 3.27 -3.39 5.93
N GLU A 85 2.91 -3.33 7.20
CA GLU A 85 3.07 -4.45 8.13
C GLU A 85 1.87 -4.59 9.06
N ASP A 86 1.74 -5.76 9.66
CA ASP A 86 0.70 -6.03 10.66
C ASP A 86 0.98 -5.25 11.93
N SER A 87 -0.07 -4.79 12.59
CA SER A 87 0.01 -3.98 13.80
C SER A 87 -1.23 -4.24 14.65
N HIS A 88 -1.21 -3.73 15.86
CA HIS A 88 -2.35 -3.75 16.77
C HIS A 88 -2.83 -2.33 17.00
N SER A 89 -4.11 -2.15 16.93
CA SER A 89 -4.82 -0.95 17.36
C SER A 89 -5.83 -1.32 18.43
N PHE A 90 -6.39 -0.33 19.09
CA PHE A 90 -7.35 -0.55 20.16
C PHE A 90 -8.66 0.16 19.83
N THR A 91 -9.77 -0.50 20.15
CA THR A 91 -11.09 0.11 20.10
C THR A 91 -11.49 0.48 21.51
N LEU A 92 -11.75 1.76 21.75
CA LEU A 92 -12.19 2.32 23.01
C LEU A 92 -13.69 2.09 23.19
N TYR A 93 -14.08 1.52 24.33
CA TYR A 93 -15.47 1.42 24.71
C TYR A 93 -15.69 1.80 26.19
N ALA A 94 -16.91 2.15 26.53
CA ALA A 94 -17.33 2.51 27.86
C ALA A 94 -18.43 1.57 28.35
N ILE A 95 -18.24 0.94 29.50
CA ILE A 95 -19.29 0.17 30.20
C ILE A 95 -20.20 1.14 30.94
N LEU A 96 -21.50 1.02 30.73
CA LEU A 96 -22.52 1.88 31.31
C LEU A 96 -23.37 1.18 32.39
N ASP A 97 -23.34 -0.15 32.44
CA ASP A 97 -24.11 -0.95 33.36
C ASP A 97 -23.51 -0.89 34.77
N LYS A 98 -24.29 -0.35 35.71
CA LYS A 98 -23.89 -0.16 37.12
C LYS A 98 -23.68 -1.46 37.89
N SER A 99 -24.16 -2.59 37.38
CA SER A 99 -23.93 -3.92 37.99
C SER A 99 -22.51 -4.44 37.72
N SER A 100 -21.75 -3.82 36.79
CA SER A 100 -20.39 -4.21 36.47
C SER A 100 -19.40 -3.75 37.52
N LEU A 101 -19.02 -4.67 38.43
CA LEU A 101 -18.05 -4.46 39.49
C LEU A 101 -16.87 -5.42 39.37
N ASP A 102 -15.67 -5.02 39.80
CA ASP A 102 -14.54 -5.93 39.92
C ASP A 102 -14.70 -6.88 41.13
N TYR A 103 -13.77 -7.83 41.31
CA TYR A 103 -13.77 -8.79 42.41
C TYR A 103 -13.60 -8.14 43.81
N LYS A 104 -13.23 -6.85 43.87
CA LYS A 104 -13.14 -6.03 45.09
C LYS A 104 -14.33 -5.10 45.26
N GLY A 105 -15.35 -5.19 44.43
CA GLY A 105 -16.54 -4.33 44.46
C GLY A 105 -16.32 -2.92 43.89
N LYS A 106 -15.20 -2.66 43.18
CA LYS A 106 -14.96 -1.36 42.56
C LYS A 106 -15.73 -1.23 41.26
N PRO A 107 -16.23 -0.03 40.89
CA PRO A 107 -16.95 0.21 39.66
C PRO A 107 -16.08 -0.09 38.38
N MET A 108 -16.55 -0.99 37.54
CA MET A 108 -16.05 -1.22 36.21
C MET A 108 -16.90 -0.51 35.14
N TYR A 109 -17.76 0.41 35.54
CA TYR A 109 -18.61 1.23 34.69
C TYR A 109 -18.26 2.72 34.84
N VAL A 110 -18.70 3.54 33.88
CA VAL A 110 -18.47 5.00 33.89
C VAL A 110 -19.28 5.64 35.02
N VAL A 111 -18.58 6.05 36.09
CA VAL A 111 -19.19 6.67 37.28
C VAL A 111 -19.54 8.13 36.99
N ASP A 112 -18.58 8.92 36.49
CA ASP A 112 -18.76 10.34 36.16
C ASP A 112 -18.66 10.54 34.66
N LYS A 113 -19.82 10.64 34.02
CA LYS A 113 -19.91 10.79 32.54
C LYS A 113 -19.36 12.12 32.05
N LYS A 114 -19.53 13.22 32.81
CA LYS A 114 -19.09 14.56 32.45
C LYS A 114 -17.56 14.65 32.49
N LYS A 115 -16.97 14.25 33.60
CA LYS A 115 -15.51 14.19 33.77
C LYS A 115 -14.84 13.24 32.75
N THR A 116 -15.49 12.10 32.48
CA THR A 116 -14.99 11.16 31.45
C THR A 116 -15.01 11.78 30.06
N ALA A 117 -16.09 12.48 29.68
CA ALA A 117 -16.20 13.14 28.39
C ALA A 117 -15.19 14.28 28.23
N GLU A 118 -15.03 15.13 29.24
CA GLU A 118 -14.03 16.21 29.29
C GLU A 118 -12.63 15.65 29.05
N LYS A 119 -12.20 14.66 29.85
CA LYS A 119 -10.86 14.07 29.73
C LYS A 119 -10.63 13.36 28.40
N LEU A 120 -11.59 12.58 27.89
CA LEU A 120 -11.46 11.88 26.63
C LEU A 120 -11.38 12.85 25.45
N SER A 121 -12.10 13.99 25.49
CA SER A 121 -12.08 14.99 24.42
C SER A 121 -10.69 15.60 24.17
N THR A 122 -9.79 15.54 25.16
CA THR A 122 -8.40 16.02 25.02
C THR A 122 -7.49 15.05 24.25
N VAL A 123 -7.94 13.80 24.06
CA VAL A 123 -7.08 12.73 23.51
C VAL A 123 -7.64 12.07 22.25
N ILE A 124 -8.98 11.99 22.13
CA ILE A 124 -9.64 11.46 20.94
C ILE A 124 -10.27 12.61 20.12
N PRO A 125 -10.39 12.49 18.78
CA PRO A 125 -10.91 13.56 17.92
C PRO A 125 -12.45 13.67 17.98
N LEU A 126 -12.99 13.82 19.20
CA LEU A 126 -14.41 14.04 19.45
C LEU A 126 -14.60 15.20 20.46
N SER A 127 -15.59 16.04 20.21
CA SER A 127 -15.96 17.07 21.20
C SER A 127 -16.62 16.44 22.42
N GLU A 128 -16.45 17.06 23.58
CA GLU A 128 -17.06 16.66 24.85
C GLU A 128 -18.57 16.38 24.69
N LYS A 129 -19.29 17.28 24.02
CA LYS A 129 -20.74 17.15 23.74
C LYS A 129 -21.08 15.86 22.98
N LYS A 130 -20.25 15.47 22.01
CA LYS A 130 -20.45 14.22 21.25
C LYS A 130 -20.14 13.00 22.11
N ILE A 131 -19.10 13.03 22.93
CA ILE A 131 -18.77 11.95 23.86
C ILE A 131 -19.90 11.77 24.88
N LEU A 132 -20.41 12.85 25.47
CA LEU A 132 -21.57 12.80 26.37
C LEU A 132 -22.79 12.16 25.70
N LYS A 133 -23.02 12.43 24.41
CA LYS A 133 -24.13 11.80 23.68
C LYS A 133 -23.95 10.27 23.58
N TYR A 134 -22.73 9.77 23.39
CA TYR A 134 -22.44 8.33 23.41
C TYR A 134 -22.64 7.75 24.82
N LEU A 135 -22.23 8.46 25.88
CA LEU A 135 -22.40 8.01 27.26
C LEU A 135 -23.86 8.11 27.76
N HIS A 136 -24.76 8.77 26.99
CA HIS A 136 -26.20 8.83 27.23
C HIS A 136 -26.98 8.29 26.05
N PRO A 137 -26.92 6.97 25.77
CA PRO A 137 -27.65 6.37 24.67
C PRO A 137 -29.17 6.47 24.91
N LYS A 138 -29.97 6.55 23.84
CA LYS A 138 -31.42 6.61 23.91
C LYS A 138 -32.08 5.35 24.51
N HIS A 139 -31.42 4.20 24.34
CA HIS A 139 -31.87 2.91 24.86
C HIS A 139 -30.84 2.42 25.90
N LYS A 140 -31.31 1.61 26.88
CA LYS A 140 -30.41 0.99 27.86
C LYS A 140 -29.39 0.13 27.14
N ALA A 141 -28.11 0.45 27.31
CA ALA A 141 -26.99 -0.28 26.70
C ALA A 141 -26.02 -0.70 27.81
N TYR A 142 -25.52 -1.92 27.72
CA TYR A 142 -24.48 -2.43 28.62
C TYR A 142 -23.18 -1.66 28.41
N GLN A 143 -22.77 -1.49 27.15
CA GLN A 143 -21.58 -0.75 26.75
C GLN A 143 -21.83 0.09 25.50
N VAL A 144 -20.96 1.07 25.25
CA VAL A 144 -20.99 1.91 24.07
C VAL A 144 -19.58 2.10 23.51
N GLU A 145 -19.47 2.14 22.20
CA GLU A 145 -18.26 2.52 21.47
C GLU A 145 -18.35 3.97 20.99
N PHE A 146 -17.20 4.61 20.72
CA PHE A 146 -17.15 6.02 20.29
C PHE A 146 -17.02 6.17 18.76
N GLY A 147 -17.52 5.20 18.00
CA GLY A 147 -17.50 5.18 16.55
C GLY A 147 -16.07 5.23 15.98
N THR A 148 -15.90 5.87 14.83
CA THR A 148 -14.60 5.95 14.16
C THR A 148 -13.50 6.64 14.97
N ALA A 149 -13.86 7.54 15.88
CA ALA A 149 -12.91 8.25 16.72
C ALA A 149 -12.42 7.42 17.91
N GLY A 150 -13.20 6.41 18.32
CA GLY A 150 -12.80 5.43 19.33
C GLY A 150 -12.12 4.20 18.77
N SER A 151 -12.06 4.06 17.44
CA SER A 151 -11.43 2.92 16.76
C SER A 151 -10.02 3.27 16.27
N GLY A 152 -9.15 2.27 16.13
CA GLY A 152 -7.80 2.47 15.61
C GLY A 152 -6.87 3.24 16.56
N ILE A 153 -7.16 3.23 17.85
CA ILE A 153 -6.36 3.93 18.88
C ILE A 153 -4.98 3.29 18.97
N SER A 154 -3.93 4.12 18.91
CA SER A 154 -2.55 3.69 19.05
C SER A 154 -2.23 3.27 20.50
N LEU A 155 -1.20 2.43 20.67
CA LEU A 155 -0.72 2.04 22.01
C LEU A 155 -0.33 3.29 22.86
N ALA A 156 0.23 4.31 22.24
CA ALA A 156 0.59 5.55 22.92
C ALA A 156 -0.64 6.29 23.44
N THR A 157 -1.70 6.38 22.64
CA THR A 157 -2.97 6.99 23.01
C THR A 157 -3.68 6.17 24.08
N LYS A 158 -3.70 4.82 23.95
CA LYS A 158 -4.21 3.92 25.00
C LYS A 158 -3.53 4.18 26.34
N LYS A 159 -2.18 4.24 26.38
CA LYS A 159 -1.42 4.54 27.60
C LYS A 159 -1.80 5.90 28.21
N LYS A 160 -2.01 6.93 27.39
CA LYS A 160 -2.47 8.25 27.86
C LYS A 160 -3.85 8.16 28.52
N ILE A 161 -4.80 7.47 27.89
CA ILE A 161 -6.17 7.31 28.45
C ILE A 161 -6.12 6.46 29.73
N MET A 162 -5.35 5.38 29.76
CA MET A 162 -5.18 4.55 30.97
C MET A 162 -4.61 5.36 32.15
N ALA A 163 -3.65 6.26 31.89
CA ALA A 163 -3.09 7.15 32.92
C ALA A 163 -4.09 8.17 33.51
N MET A 164 -5.25 8.34 32.89
CA MET A 164 -6.33 9.21 33.41
C MET A 164 -7.17 8.52 34.48
N HIS A 165 -6.98 7.20 34.67
CA HIS A 165 -7.69 6.38 35.65
C HIS A 165 -9.21 6.57 35.59
N LEU A 166 -9.81 6.47 34.40
CA LEU A 166 -11.26 6.63 34.18
C LEU A 166 -11.98 5.29 34.39
N PRO A 167 -12.81 5.15 35.44
CA PRO A 167 -13.58 3.92 35.65
C PRO A 167 -14.50 3.64 34.46
N GLY A 168 -14.66 2.36 34.10
CA GLY A 168 -15.56 1.94 33.02
C GLY A 168 -15.06 2.20 31.60
N ILE A 169 -13.82 2.68 31.42
CA ILE A 169 -13.18 2.85 30.12
C ILE A 169 -12.27 1.66 29.86
N HIS A 170 -12.54 0.96 28.77
CA HIS A 170 -11.86 -0.28 28.39
C HIS A 170 -11.41 -0.23 26.92
N PHE A 171 -10.60 -1.23 26.53
CA PHE A 171 -10.02 -1.32 25.20
C PHE A 171 -10.07 -2.76 24.70
N ASP A 172 -10.65 -2.95 23.52
CA ASP A 172 -10.51 -4.19 22.76
C ASP A 172 -9.36 -4.07 21.78
N GLU A 173 -8.54 -5.11 21.71
CA GLU A 173 -7.46 -5.17 20.74
C GLU A 173 -8.00 -5.57 19.36
N THR A 174 -7.73 -4.74 18.38
CA THR A 174 -8.22 -4.93 17.01
C THR A 174 -7.02 -5.04 16.07
N PRO A 175 -6.98 -6.06 15.18
CA PRO A 175 -5.98 -6.11 14.14
C PRO A 175 -5.96 -4.82 13.32
N SER A 176 -4.78 -4.29 13.07
CA SER A 176 -4.58 -3.06 12.34
C SER A 176 -3.47 -3.24 11.31
N ARG A 177 -3.45 -2.39 10.29
CA ARG A 177 -2.41 -2.36 9.28
C ARG A 177 -1.63 -1.06 9.40
N LEU A 178 -0.31 -1.15 9.59
CA LEU A 178 0.57 0.01 9.68
C LEU A 178 1.15 0.34 8.31
N TYR A 179 1.04 1.60 7.91
CA TYR A 179 1.63 2.17 6.70
C TYR A 179 2.59 3.28 7.12
N PRO A 180 3.88 2.97 7.38
CA PRO A 180 4.80 3.91 8.03
C PRO A 180 5.18 5.12 7.16
N ASN A 181 4.94 5.05 5.85
CA ASN A 181 5.34 6.08 4.90
C ASN A 181 4.19 7.04 4.51
N GLY A 182 3.02 6.98 5.18
CA GLY A 182 1.87 7.86 4.87
C GLY A 182 1.38 7.70 3.43
N ARG A 183 1.25 8.80 2.69
CA ARG A 183 0.73 8.83 1.30
C ARG A 183 1.66 8.22 0.23
N PHE A 184 2.50 7.29 0.60
CA PHE A 184 3.45 6.62 -0.28
C PHE A 184 2.75 5.59 -1.17
N ALA A 185 2.73 5.79 -2.49
CA ALA A 185 2.16 4.88 -3.48
C ALA A 185 0.77 4.32 -3.10
N SER A 186 -0.07 5.15 -2.48
CA SER A 186 -1.28 4.71 -1.76
C SER A 186 -2.23 3.88 -2.61
N HIS A 187 -2.45 4.24 -3.88
CA HIS A 187 -3.34 3.49 -4.78
C HIS A 187 -2.73 2.18 -5.28
N ILE A 188 -1.40 2.07 -5.30
CA ILE A 188 -0.70 0.83 -5.65
C ILE A 188 -0.72 -0.12 -4.47
N ILE A 189 -0.32 0.36 -3.29
CA ILE A 189 -0.33 -0.45 -2.06
C ILE A 189 -1.75 -0.83 -1.68
N GLY A 190 -2.65 0.15 -1.68
CA GLY A 190 -4.02 -0.03 -1.27
C GLY A 190 -4.19 -0.02 0.24
N ILE A 191 -5.30 -0.60 0.70
CA ILE A 191 -5.70 -0.62 2.11
C ILE A 191 -6.13 -2.04 2.51
N ALA A 192 -5.69 -2.48 3.68
CA ALA A 192 -6.32 -3.56 4.44
C ALA A 192 -7.06 -2.99 5.65
N GLN A 193 -8.25 -3.49 5.90
CA GLN A 193 -9.11 -3.01 6.99
C GLN A 193 -9.72 -4.17 7.79
N PRO A 194 -10.04 -3.96 9.08
CA PRO A 194 -10.72 -4.95 9.88
C PRO A 194 -12.07 -5.34 9.26
N PHE A 195 -12.34 -6.61 9.25
CA PHE A 195 -13.59 -7.22 8.81
C PHE A 195 -14.06 -8.21 9.85
N ASN A 196 -15.31 -8.06 10.31
CA ASN A 196 -15.90 -8.97 11.28
C ASN A 196 -16.48 -10.18 10.54
N ASP A 197 -15.83 -11.32 10.69
CA ASP A 197 -16.32 -12.60 10.20
C ASP A 197 -17.37 -13.16 11.17
N LYS A 198 -18.63 -12.94 10.84
CA LYS A 198 -19.77 -13.39 11.65
C LYS A 198 -19.83 -14.93 11.82
N LYS A 199 -19.26 -15.70 10.87
CA LYS A 199 -19.25 -17.17 10.94
C LYS A 199 -18.26 -17.69 11.96
N ASN A 200 -17.11 -17.04 12.07
CA ASN A 200 -16.03 -17.46 12.95
C ASN A 200 -15.91 -16.58 14.21
N HIS A 201 -16.83 -15.64 14.42
CA HIS A 201 -16.78 -14.64 15.52
C HIS A 201 -15.40 -14.00 15.67
N SER A 202 -14.76 -13.68 14.54
CA SER A 202 -13.39 -13.19 14.53
C SER A 202 -13.21 -11.95 13.66
N ILE A 203 -12.35 -11.02 14.11
CA ILE A 203 -11.96 -9.85 13.34
C ILE A 203 -10.66 -10.16 12.62
N ASN A 204 -10.68 -10.08 11.29
CA ASN A 204 -9.53 -10.32 10.42
C ASN A 204 -9.28 -9.12 9.52
N LEU A 205 -8.02 -8.94 9.03
CA LEU A 205 -7.70 -7.90 8.06
C LEU A 205 -7.99 -8.38 6.63
N ILE A 206 -8.80 -7.62 5.90
CA ILE A 206 -9.08 -7.88 4.48
C ILE A 206 -8.56 -6.72 3.63
N GLY A 207 -7.77 -7.04 2.61
CA GLY A 207 -7.34 -6.09 1.60
C GLY A 207 -8.51 -5.67 0.70
N THR A 208 -8.77 -4.38 0.57
CA THR A 208 -9.90 -3.83 -0.20
C THR A 208 -9.48 -3.08 -1.46
N MET A 209 -8.20 -2.68 -1.54
CA MET A 209 -7.64 -1.92 -2.67
C MET A 209 -6.20 -2.36 -2.96
N GLY A 210 -5.71 -2.08 -4.17
CA GLY A 210 -4.31 -2.21 -4.57
C GLY A 210 -3.72 -3.61 -4.40
N ILE A 211 -2.44 -3.67 -4.07
CA ILE A 211 -1.69 -4.91 -3.76
C ILE A 211 -2.32 -5.66 -2.58
N GLU A 212 -2.80 -4.94 -1.57
CA GLU A 212 -3.49 -5.52 -0.42
C GLU A 212 -4.72 -6.35 -0.85
N LYS A 213 -5.52 -5.87 -1.83
CA LYS A 213 -6.67 -6.59 -2.40
C LYS A 213 -6.23 -7.72 -3.32
N TYR A 214 -5.35 -7.44 -4.27
CA TYR A 214 -4.92 -8.41 -5.27
C TYR A 214 -4.27 -9.65 -4.66
N PHE A 215 -3.42 -9.44 -3.66
CA PHE A 215 -2.73 -10.51 -2.94
C PHE A 215 -3.36 -10.85 -1.58
N ASN A 216 -4.63 -10.53 -1.36
CA ASN A 216 -5.24 -10.75 -0.06
C ASN A 216 -5.08 -12.21 0.43
N LYS A 217 -5.32 -13.21 -0.43
CA LYS A 217 -5.15 -14.63 -0.09
C LYS A 217 -3.71 -15.01 0.28
N VAL A 218 -2.73 -14.34 -0.30
CA VAL A 218 -1.30 -14.58 -0.04
C VAL A 218 -0.87 -13.95 1.26
N LEU A 219 -1.38 -12.74 1.54
CA LEU A 219 -1.05 -11.95 2.72
C LEU A 219 -1.76 -12.42 4.00
N SER A 220 -3.02 -12.91 3.92
CA SER A 220 -3.86 -13.13 5.11
C SER A 220 -3.44 -14.28 6.01
N GLY A 221 -2.69 -15.28 5.55
CA GLY A 221 -2.40 -16.47 6.34
C GLY A 221 -3.65 -17.34 6.61
N LYS A 222 -3.55 -18.22 7.61
CA LYS A 222 -4.66 -19.08 8.08
C LYS A 222 -4.60 -19.15 9.60
N ASP A 223 -5.69 -18.82 10.27
CA ASP A 223 -5.78 -18.92 11.73
C ASP A 223 -5.61 -20.36 12.21
N GLY A 224 -4.96 -20.49 13.37
CA GLY A 224 -4.88 -21.73 14.13
C GLY A 224 -6.04 -21.84 15.10
N ARG A 225 -6.09 -22.93 15.85
CA ARG A 225 -7.11 -23.22 16.85
C ARG A 225 -6.53 -24.01 17.99
N ARG A 226 -6.85 -23.62 19.21
CA ARG A 226 -6.50 -24.37 20.42
C ARG A 226 -7.79 -24.69 21.18
N ILE A 227 -8.02 -25.98 21.41
CA ILE A 227 -9.10 -26.46 22.23
C ILE A 227 -8.48 -27.05 23.49
N ALA A 228 -8.79 -26.49 24.65
CA ALA A 228 -8.29 -26.95 25.95
C ALA A 228 -9.42 -27.08 26.95
N LEU A 229 -9.30 -27.99 27.91
CA LEU A 229 -10.13 -28.01 29.11
C LEU A 229 -9.55 -27.07 30.15
N VAL A 230 -10.41 -26.22 30.71
CA VAL A 230 -10.07 -25.22 31.74
C VAL A 230 -10.97 -25.44 32.96
N ASP A 231 -10.53 -25.01 34.13
CA ASP A 231 -11.36 -24.96 35.34
C ASP A 231 -12.26 -23.71 35.37
N ALA A 232 -13.03 -23.55 36.43
CA ALA A 232 -13.91 -22.40 36.64
C ALA A 232 -13.16 -21.06 36.74
N GLY A 233 -11.86 -21.07 36.99
CA GLY A 233 -10.95 -19.91 36.98
C GLY A 233 -10.25 -19.70 35.66
N GLU A 234 -10.63 -20.42 34.60
CA GLU A 234 -10.01 -20.39 33.26
C GLU A 234 -8.57 -20.96 33.21
N TYR A 235 -8.07 -21.65 34.25
CA TYR A 235 -6.77 -22.32 34.22
C TYR A 235 -6.84 -23.63 33.47
N GLN A 236 -5.84 -23.90 32.63
CA GLN A 236 -5.78 -25.13 31.87
C GLN A 236 -5.56 -26.33 32.82
N LEU A 237 -6.41 -27.34 32.70
CA LEU A 237 -6.29 -28.58 33.45
C LEU A 237 -5.07 -29.38 32.97
N PRO A 238 -4.33 -30.05 33.89
CA PRO A 238 -3.24 -30.98 33.50
C PRO A 238 -3.73 -32.02 32.52
N GLY A 239 -3.08 -32.18 31.36
CA GLY A 239 -3.52 -33.11 30.30
C GLY A 239 -4.77 -32.65 29.52
N GLY A 240 -5.31 -31.48 29.80
CA GLY A 240 -6.56 -30.94 29.20
C GLY A 240 -6.42 -30.37 27.78
N GLN A 241 -5.30 -30.54 27.07
CA GLN A 241 -5.19 -30.12 25.67
C GLN A 241 -5.81 -31.17 24.74
N HIS A 242 -6.95 -30.86 24.12
CA HIS A 242 -7.65 -31.76 23.22
C HIS A 242 -7.23 -31.62 21.75
N SER A 243 -6.94 -30.39 21.31
CA SER A 243 -6.53 -30.12 19.93
C SER A 243 -5.71 -28.84 19.84
N TYR A 244 -4.66 -28.88 19.07
CA TYR A 244 -3.83 -27.73 18.73
C TYR A 244 -3.51 -27.72 17.25
N LYS A 245 -3.89 -26.63 16.59
CA LYS A 245 -3.51 -26.35 15.21
C LYS A 245 -2.79 -25.01 15.18
N ALA A 246 -1.52 -25.00 14.87
CA ALA A 246 -0.74 -23.79 14.78
C ALA A 246 -1.26 -22.84 13.67
N PRO A 247 -1.24 -21.53 13.86
CA PRO A 247 -1.55 -20.58 12.81
C PRO A 247 -0.48 -20.62 11.72
N ILE A 248 -0.88 -20.41 10.48
CA ILE A 248 0.01 -20.26 9.33
C ILE A 248 0.02 -18.78 8.97
N ASN A 249 1.12 -18.09 9.22
CA ASN A 249 1.25 -16.67 8.90
C ASN A 249 1.23 -16.42 7.40
N GLY A 250 0.76 -15.25 7.01
CA GLY A 250 0.75 -14.80 5.63
C GLY A 250 2.15 -14.65 5.04
N ASN A 251 2.23 -14.70 3.72
CA ASN A 251 3.50 -14.54 3.02
C ASN A 251 3.80 -13.08 2.75
N ASN A 252 5.08 -12.73 2.77
CA ASN A 252 5.58 -11.39 2.53
C ASN A 252 5.70 -11.10 1.02
N ILE A 253 5.41 -9.88 0.61
CA ILE A 253 5.52 -9.42 -0.78
C ILE A 253 6.61 -8.37 -0.89
N TYR A 254 7.53 -8.57 -1.82
CA TYR A 254 8.55 -7.60 -2.18
C TYR A 254 8.17 -6.96 -3.51
N LEU A 255 8.02 -5.65 -3.50
CA LEU A 255 7.68 -4.87 -4.69
C LEU A 255 8.92 -4.52 -5.50
N THR A 256 8.70 -4.09 -6.76
CA THR A 256 9.74 -3.52 -7.61
C THR A 256 10.00 -2.04 -7.33
N ILE A 257 9.14 -1.41 -6.52
CA ILE A 257 9.19 0.01 -6.16
C ILE A 257 10.49 0.33 -5.40
N ASP A 258 11.16 1.38 -5.81
CA ASP A 258 12.29 1.99 -5.13
C ASP A 258 11.76 3.11 -4.22
N SER A 259 11.87 2.94 -2.91
CA SER A 259 11.30 3.89 -1.95
C SER A 259 11.89 5.28 -2.05
N GLN A 260 13.17 5.43 -2.41
CA GLN A 260 13.80 6.74 -2.52
C GLN A 260 13.28 7.48 -3.76
N LEU A 261 13.14 6.75 -4.88
CA LEU A 261 12.59 7.32 -6.10
C LEU A 261 11.08 7.63 -5.94
N GLN A 262 10.33 6.74 -5.25
CA GLN A 262 8.91 6.94 -4.99
C GLN A 262 8.66 8.18 -4.14
N ILE A 263 9.37 8.35 -3.02
CA ILE A 263 9.25 9.55 -2.17
C ILE A 263 9.58 10.81 -2.95
N TYR A 264 10.61 10.74 -3.79
CA TYR A 264 10.98 11.87 -4.64
C TYR A 264 9.87 12.23 -5.64
N LEU A 265 9.28 11.22 -6.29
CA LEU A 265 8.14 11.37 -7.18
C LEU A 265 6.93 11.98 -6.46
N GLU A 266 6.59 11.48 -5.26
CA GLU A 266 5.47 12.01 -4.45
C GLU A 266 5.62 13.52 -4.19
N ASN A 267 6.82 13.96 -3.83
CA ASN A 267 7.09 15.37 -3.56
C ASN A 267 6.94 16.24 -4.82
N LEU A 268 7.39 15.76 -5.97
CA LEU A 268 7.25 16.47 -7.25
C LEU A 268 5.78 16.60 -7.65
N LEU A 269 5.00 15.52 -7.51
CA LEU A 269 3.57 15.55 -7.79
C LEU A 269 2.81 16.47 -6.83
N ASP A 270 3.16 16.48 -5.53
CA ASP A 270 2.55 17.37 -4.55
C ASP A 270 2.81 18.85 -4.88
N ALA A 271 4.02 19.19 -5.31
CA ALA A 271 4.37 20.55 -5.70
C ALA A 271 3.50 21.04 -6.88
N VAL A 272 3.34 20.20 -7.92
CA VAL A 272 2.51 20.54 -9.09
C VAL A 272 1.02 20.54 -8.72
N GLN A 273 0.54 19.57 -7.93
CA GLN A 273 -0.85 19.49 -7.49
C GLN A 273 -1.26 20.72 -6.69
N ASN A 274 -0.41 21.17 -5.79
CA ASN A 274 -0.71 22.33 -4.93
C ASN A 274 -0.74 23.64 -5.72
N LYS A 275 0.16 23.80 -6.71
CA LYS A 275 0.28 25.04 -7.49
C LYS A 275 -0.79 25.13 -8.61
N TYR A 276 -0.98 24.06 -9.38
CA TYR A 276 -1.77 24.09 -10.62
C TYR A 276 -3.12 23.39 -10.51
N LYS A 277 -3.36 22.63 -9.44
CA LYS A 277 -4.62 21.94 -9.11
C LYS A 277 -5.22 21.16 -10.27
N PRO A 278 -4.46 20.29 -10.95
CA PRO A 278 -5.03 19.44 -12.00
C PRO A 278 -6.09 18.50 -11.40
N LYS A 279 -7.14 18.23 -12.19
CA LYS A 279 -8.18 17.27 -11.80
C LYS A 279 -7.62 15.85 -11.64
N ALA A 280 -6.64 15.50 -12.46
CA ALA A 280 -5.85 14.29 -12.30
C ALA A 280 -4.42 14.52 -12.78
N LEU A 281 -3.45 13.96 -12.05
CA LEU A 281 -2.03 14.00 -12.38
C LEU A 281 -1.44 12.63 -12.09
N THR A 282 -0.75 12.02 -13.06
CA THR A 282 -0.11 10.71 -12.89
C THR A 282 1.33 10.76 -13.34
N ALA A 283 2.17 9.94 -12.73
CA ALA A 283 3.51 9.68 -13.24
C ALA A 283 3.95 8.25 -12.93
N ILE A 284 4.61 7.63 -13.89
CA ILE A 284 5.15 6.27 -13.83
C ILE A 284 6.60 6.30 -14.28
N VAL A 285 7.46 5.60 -13.55
CA VAL A 285 8.86 5.35 -13.90
C VAL A 285 9.07 3.85 -14.01
N GLU A 286 9.44 3.37 -15.20
CA GLU A 286 9.68 1.96 -15.50
C GLU A 286 11.13 1.73 -15.93
N ASP A 287 11.74 0.66 -15.44
CA ASP A 287 12.92 0.05 -16.02
C ASP A 287 12.49 -0.81 -17.22
N VAL A 288 12.55 -0.24 -18.42
CA VAL A 288 12.05 -0.86 -19.65
C VAL A 288 12.85 -2.08 -20.11
N LYS A 289 14.04 -2.34 -19.57
CA LYS A 289 14.80 -3.57 -19.81
C LYS A 289 14.24 -4.78 -19.06
N THR A 290 13.51 -4.52 -17.99
CA THR A 290 12.96 -5.55 -17.10
C THR A 290 11.43 -5.54 -17.01
N GLY A 291 10.76 -4.44 -17.38
CA GLY A 291 9.35 -4.19 -17.18
C GLY A 291 8.99 -3.80 -15.73
N LYS A 292 9.98 -3.57 -14.88
CA LYS A 292 9.76 -3.25 -13.46
C LYS A 292 9.36 -1.80 -13.26
N ILE A 293 8.20 -1.56 -12.67
CA ILE A 293 7.80 -0.23 -12.21
C ILE A 293 8.63 0.13 -10.98
N ARG A 294 9.44 1.19 -11.11
CA ARG A 294 10.35 1.64 -10.05
C ARG A 294 9.70 2.69 -9.15
N ALA A 295 8.82 3.50 -9.70
CA ALA A 295 7.97 4.43 -8.98
C ALA A 295 6.70 4.71 -9.78
N ALA A 296 5.56 4.87 -9.11
CA ALA A 296 4.33 5.34 -9.75
C ALA A 296 3.38 5.94 -8.71
N SER A 297 2.75 7.04 -9.07
CA SER A 297 1.80 7.72 -8.20
C SER A 297 0.80 8.55 -9.00
N GLN A 298 -0.27 8.93 -8.31
CA GLN A 298 -1.31 9.80 -8.84
C GLN A 298 -1.68 10.92 -7.88
N ARG A 299 -2.31 11.96 -8.42
CA ARG A 299 -3.01 13.01 -7.66
C ARG A 299 -4.41 13.23 -8.26
N PRO A 300 -5.43 13.50 -7.44
CA PRO A 300 -5.35 13.50 -5.96
C PRO A 300 -5.04 12.12 -5.38
N THR A 301 -4.62 12.07 -4.11
CA THR A 301 -4.28 10.83 -3.39
C THR A 301 -4.83 10.85 -1.96
N PHE A 302 -4.74 9.73 -1.28
CA PHE A 302 -5.17 9.57 0.10
C PHE A 302 -4.05 9.03 0.99
N ASP A 303 -4.22 9.17 2.29
CA ASP A 303 -3.35 8.56 3.30
C ASP A 303 -3.96 7.22 3.75
N PRO A 304 -3.30 6.08 3.52
CA PRO A 304 -3.84 4.77 3.87
C PRO A 304 -3.94 4.53 5.39
N ALA A 305 -3.12 5.21 6.20
CA ALA A 305 -3.15 5.08 7.65
C ALA A 305 -4.35 5.83 8.27
N THR A 306 -4.59 7.08 7.82
CA THR A 306 -5.66 7.94 8.35
C THR A 306 -6.94 7.92 7.51
N ARG A 307 -6.88 7.38 6.29
CA ARG A 307 -7.94 7.39 5.25
C ARG A 307 -8.33 8.79 4.77
N LYS A 308 -7.60 9.82 5.15
CA LYS A 308 -7.86 11.18 4.70
C LYS A 308 -7.72 11.28 3.19
N GLY A 309 -8.73 11.79 2.50
CA GLY A 309 -8.79 11.92 1.04
C GLY A 309 -9.32 10.68 0.30
N LEU A 310 -9.62 9.56 0.99
CA LEU A 310 -10.05 8.32 0.36
C LEU A 310 -11.44 8.45 -0.31
N ASN A 311 -12.39 9.11 0.32
CA ASN A 311 -13.77 9.22 -0.19
C ASN A 311 -13.84 9.89 -1.57
N ASP A 312 -12.94 10.85 -1.81
CA ASP A 312 -12.92 11.63 -3.05
C ASP A 312 -12.09 10.96 -4.15
N ASN A 313 -11.16 10.06 -3.81
CA ASN A 313 -10.15 9.55 -4.73
C ASN A 313 -9.76 8.10 -4.47
N TRP A 314 -10.73 7.21 -4.31
CA TRP A 314 -10.47 5.79 -4.08
C TRP A 314 -9.98 5.04 -5.34
N ARG A 315 -10.30 5.55 -6.55
CA ARG A 315 -9.94 4.87 -7.81
C ARG A 315 -8.45 4.97 -8.11
N ASN A 316 -7.87 3.87 -8.55
CA ASN A 316 -6.52 3.85 -9.10
C ASN A 316 -6.56 4.21 -10.58
N ILE A 317 -6.43 5.51 -10.89
CA ILE A 317 -6.52 6.01 -12.26
C ILE A 317 -5.38 5.55 -13.19
N LEU A 318 -4.30 4.99 -12.63
CA LEU A 318 -3.21 4.41 -13.44
C LEU A 318 -3.66 3.18 -14.22
N VAL A 319 -4.65 2.44 -13.70
CA VAL A 319 -5.11 1.15 -14.27
C VAL A 319 -6.61 1.10 -14.52
N GLN A 320 -7.43 1.82 -13.74
CA GLN A 320 -8.89 1.73 -13.82
C GLN A 320 -9.50 2.74 -14.79
N ASP A 321 -8.80 3.83 -15.08
CA ASP A 321 -9.22 4.83 -16.04
C ASP A 321 -8.60 4.57 -17.40
N SER A 322 -9.41 4.70 -18.44
CA SER A 322 -8.95 4.76 -19.82
C SER A 322 -9.21 6.15 -20.39
N TYR A 323 -8.38 6.58 -21.28
CA TYR A 323 -8.42 7.89 -21.89
C TYR A 323 -7.87 7.86 -23.32
N GLU A 324 -8.19 8.84 -24.12
CA GLU A 324 -7.59 9.07 -25.41
C GLU A 324 -6.15 9.57 -25.21
N PRO A 325 -5.11 8.81 -25.67
CA PRO A 325 -3.71 9.13 -25.36
C PRO A 325 -3.18 10.35 -26.12
N GLY A 326 -3.84 10.74 -27.20
CA GLY A 326 -3.39 11.81 -28.08
C GLY A 326 -2.02 11.51 -28.69
N SER A 327 -1.24 12.55 -28.93
CA SER A 327 0.00 12.48 -29.74
C SER A 327 1.11 11.57 -29.18
N VAL A 328 1.07 11.12 -27.92
CA VAL A 328 1.99 10.07 -27.45
C VAL A 328 1.72 8.73 -28.11
N PHE A 329 0.52 8.53 -28.67
CA PHE A 329 0.16 7.35 -29.43
C PHE A 329 0.79 7.29 -30.83
N LYS A 330 1.27 8.41 -31.39
CA LYS A 330 1.94 8.48 -32.70
C LYS A 330 3.15 7.57 -32.83
N ILE A 331 3.67 7.08 -31.70
CA ILE A 331 4.74 6.07 -31.70
C ILE A 331 4.32 4.79 -32.43
N LEU A 332 3.03 4.39 -32.30
CA LEU A 332 2.52 3.19 -32.97
C LEU A 332 2.43 3.42 -34.50
N SER A 333 1.98 4.60 -34.91
CA SER A 333 1.81 4.98 -36.31
C SER A 333 3.14 5.05 -37.04
N ILE A 334 4.12 5.73 -36.44
CA ILE A 334 5.43 5.90 -37.09
C ILE A 334 6.22 4.60 -37.14
N THR A 335 6.20 3.79 -36.08
CA THR A 335 6.87 2.48 -36.08
C THR A 335 6.25 1.52 -37.09
N ALA A 336 4.91 1.49 -37.20
CA ALA A 336 4.23 0.69 -38.20
C ALA A 336 4.59 1.14 -39.64
N ALA A 337 4.59 2.46 -39.88
CA ALA A 337 4.94 3.00 -41.20
C ALA A 337 6.40 2.72 -41.60
N ILE A 338 7.36 2.84 -40.68
CA ILE A 338 8.76 2.51 -40.89
C ILE A 338 8.90 1.01 -41.17
N GLN A 339 8.30 0.16 -40.35
CA GLN A 339 8.38 -1.30 -40.45
C GLN A 339 7.83 -1.84 -41.80
N GLU A 340 6.76 -1.24 -42.29
CA GLU A 340 6.11 -1.62 -43.55
C GLU A 340 6.69 -0.87 -44.78
N GLY A 341 7.78 -0.13 -44.63
CA GLY A 341 8.43 0.60 -45.73
C GLY A 341 7.56 1.73 -46.34
N LYS A 342 6.59 2.24 -45.56
CA LYS A 342 5.70 3.36 -45.96
C LYS A 342 6.18 4.73 -45.54
N TYR A 343 7.33 4.80 -44.86
CA TYR A 343 7.96 6.03 -44.40
C TYR A 343 9.22 6.32 -45.20
N ASN A 344 9.18 7.40 -45.96
CA ASN A 344 10.37 7.97 -46.60
C ASN A 344 10.68 9.33 -45.96
N PRO A 345 11.77 9.49 -45.19
CA PRO A 345 12.07 10.72 -44.46
C PRO A 345 12.22 11.97 -45.30
N LYS A 346 12.68 11.81 -46.57
CA LYS A 346 12.94 12.92 -47.52
C LYS A 346 11.73 13.29 -48.37
N GLU A 347 10.68 12.49 -48.38
CA GLU A 347 9.45 12.77 -49.12
C GLU A 347 8.69 13.93 -48.45
N TYR A 348 8.20 14.86 -49.27
CA TYR A 348 7.44 16.02 -48.83
C TYR A 348 5.95 15.74 -48.79
N TYR A 349 5.26 16.29 -47.81
CA TYR A 349 3.81 16.33 -47.76
C TYR A 349 3.34 17.73 -47.36
N ARG A 350 2.13 18.12 -47.77
CA ARG A 350 1.52 19.39 -47.36
C ARG A 350 0.91 19.24 -45.98
N SER A 351 1.40 20.03 -45.01
CA SER A 351 0.90 20.07 -43.66
C SER A 351 -0.31 20.99 -43.51
N GLY A 352 -0.91 21.06 -42.32
CA GLY A 352 -2.03 21.94 -41.99
C GLY A 352 -3.37 21.21 -41.94
N SER A 353 -3.82 20.65 -43.06
CA SER A 353 -5.07 19.90 -43.11
C SER A 353 -5.07 18.82 -44.18
N ILE A 354 -5.89 17.78 -43.96
CA ILE A 354 -6.17 16.72 -44.92
C ILE A 354 -7.63 16.25 -44.75
N THR A 355 -8.31 15.94 -45.87
CA THR A 355 -9.68 15.49 -45.89
C THR A 355 -9.78 14.01 -46.25
N PHE A 356 -10.51 13.24 -45.45
CA PHE A 356 -10.87 11.84 -45.73
C PHE A 356 -12.42 11.73 -45.73
N ASN A 357 -12.99 11.32 -46.87
CA ASN A 357 -14.43 11.09 -47.01
C ASN A 357 -15.30 12.24 -46.45
N GLY A 358 -14.92 13.49 -46.76
CA GLY A 358 -15.68 14.68 -46.34
C GLY A 358 -15.35 15.19 -44.92
N SER A 359 -14.55 14.47 -44.13
CA SER A 359 -14.10 14.90 -42.79
C SER A 359 -12.68 15.40 -42.84
N THR A 360 -12.39 16.57 -42.27
CA THR A 360 -11.09 17.22 -42.32
C THR A 360 -10.36 17.06 -41.00
N ILE A 361 -9.12 16.57 -41.07
CA ILE A 361 -8.17 16.50 -39.95
C ILE A 361 -7.24 17.70 -40.06
N HIS A 362 -6.98 18.37 -38.94
CA HIS A 362 -6.05 19.48 -38.85
C HIS A 362 -4.83 19.14 -38.00
N ASP A 363 -3.69 19.71 -38.35
CA ASP A 363 -2.57 19.81 -37.45
C ASP A 363 -2.93 20.74 -36.28
N TRP A 364 -2.22 20.64 -35.15
CA TRP A 364 -2.44 21.52 -34.00
C TRP A 364 -2.16 23.00 -34.33
N ASN A 365 -1.34 23.24 -35.29
CA ASN A 365 -1.15 24.52 -35.96
C ASN A 365 -2.03 24.50 -37.21
N TYR A 366 -3.21 25.04 -37.14
CA TYR A 366 -4.22 25.00 -38.21
C TYR A 366 -3.74 25.56 -39.58
N THR A 367 -2.78 26.48 -39.57
CA THR A 367 -2.18 27.04 -40.78
C THR A 367 -1.16 26.10 -41.46
N GLY A 368 -0.66 25.10 -40.72
CA GLY A 368 0.39 24.20 -41.15
C GLY A 368 1.77 24.87 -41.24
N TRP A 369 2.73 24.15 -41.81
CA TRP A 369 4.10 24.57 -42.07
C TRP A 369 4.45 24.54 -43.56
N GLY A 370 3.44 24.56 -44.43
CA GLY A 370 3.61 24.37 -45.87
C GLY A 370 3.97 22.92 -46.22
N ALA A 371 4.76 22.76 -47.30
CA ALA A 371 5.32 21.47 -47.66
C ALA A 371 6.56 21.19 -46.81
N ILE A 372 6.51 20.13 -46.02
CA ILE A 372 7.60 19.68 -45.13
C ILE A 372 7.95 18.20 -45.38
N PRO A 373 9.20 17.77 -45.18
CA PRO A 373 9.56 16.37 -45.29
C PRO A 373 9.04 15.54 -44.13
N PHE A 374 8.75 14.25 -44.36
CA PHE A 374 8.19 13.36 -43.33
C PHE A 374 9.08 13.23 -42.08
N GLU A 375 10.41 13.42 -42.20
CA GLU A 375 11.31 13.44 -41.01
C GLU A 375 10.89 14.51 -39.97
N GLN A 376 10.22 15.58 -40.41
CA GLN A 376 9.70 16.62 -39.51
C GLN A 376 8.32 16.30 -38.93
N ALA A 377 7.58 15.35 -39.52
CA ALA A 377 6.20 15.06 -39.15
C ALA A 377 6.08 14.65 -37.68
N PHE A 378 6.88 13.68 -37.24
CA PHE A 378 6.84 13.17 -35.86
C PHE A 378 7.39 14.21 -34.85
N PRO A 379 8.54 14.87 -35.07
CA PRO A 379 9.04 15.92 -34.16
C PRO A 379 8.09 17.12 -34.02
N ARG A 380 7.46 17.58 -35.09
CA ARG A 380 6.43 18.62 -35.06
C ARG A 380 5.08 18.14 -34.53
N SER A 381 4.96 16.84 -34.26
CA SER A 381 3.71 16.22 -33.82
C SER A 381 2.55 16.42 -34.81
N SER A 382 2.84 16.36 -36.16
CA SER A 382 1.81 16.51 -37.20
C SER A 382 0.77 15.40 -37.16
N ASN A 383 -0.52 15.77 -37.07
CA ASN A 383 -1.65 14.87 -37.20
C ASN A 383 -1.79 14.43 -38.67
N VAL A 384 -1.66 15.39 -39.59
CA VAL A 384 -1.76 15.19 -41.03
C VAL A 384 -0.73 14.18 -41.48
N GLY A 385 0.56 14.35 -41.12
CA GLY A 385 1.63 13.43 -41.46
C GLY A 385 1.36 12.00 -40.97
N MET A 386 0.91 11.81 -39.72
CA MET A 386 0.60 10.49 -39.19
C MET A 386 -0.64 9.87 -39.87
N SER A 387 -1.66 10.66 -40.17
CA SER A 387 -2.87 10.20 -40.87
C SER A 387 -2.53 9.73 -42.29
N ILE A 388 -1.66 10.43 -43.02
CA ILE A 388 -1.18 9.99 -44.35
C ILE A 388 -0.45 8.65 -44.24
N LEU A 389 0.47 8.50 -43.28
CA LEU A 389 1.24 7.27 -43.12
C LEU A 389 0.35 6.07 -42.76
N VAL A 390 -0.61 6.25 -41.85
CA VAL A 390 -1.55 5.18 -41.47
C VAL A 390 -2.55 4.87 -42.59
N ASN A 391 -2.96 5.87 -43.39
CA ASN A 391 -3.78 5.62 -44.55
C ASN A 391 -3.01 4.78 -45.62
N ARG A 392 -1.70 5.02 -45.79
CA ARG A 392 -0.82 4.21 -46.70
C ARG A 392 -0.68 2.77 -46.20
N LEU A 393 -0.76 2.51 -44.91
CA LEU A 393 -0.78 1.15 -44.36
C LEU A 393 -2.05 0.40 -44.73
N GLY A 394 -3.15 1.10 -44.84
CA GLY A 394 -4.48 0.53 -44.98
C GLY A 394 -5.06 0.00 -43.65
N ARG A 395 -6.39 -0.11 -43.61
CA ARG A 395 -7.13 -0.45 -42.37
C ARG A 395 -6.76 -1.79 -41.77
N HIS A 396 -6.58 -2.82 -42.65
CA HIS A 396 -6.24 -4.17 -42.19
C HIS A 396 -4.86 -4.23 -41.53
N THR A 397 -3.86 -3.64 -42.15
CA THR A 397 -2.48 -3.58 -41.58
C THR A 397 -2.46 -2.77 -40.30
N TRP A 398 -3.13 -1.60 -40.28
CA TRP A 398 -3.21 -0.78 -39.05
C TRP A 398 -3.86 -1.53 -37.89
N ARG A 399 -4.96 -2.22 -38.12
CA ARG A 399 -5.61 -3.05 -37.11
C ARG A 399 -4.69 -4.15 -36.59
N ARG A 400 -3.97 -4.86 -37.47
CA ARG A 400 -2.98 -5.87 -37.11
C ARG A 400 -1.91 -5.30 -36.15
N TYR A 401 -1.42 -4.07 -36.41
CA TYR A 401 -0.46 -3.42 -35.53
C TYR A 401 -1.07 -3.10 -34.16
N LEU A 402 -2.29 -2.57 -34.09
CA LEU A 402 -2.96 -2.33 -32.82
C LEU A 402 -3.13 -3.62 -32.00
N ASP A 403 -3.48 -4.73 -32.67
CA ASP A 403 -3.61 -6.04 -32.03
C ASP A 403 -2.25 -6.58 -31.55
N ASN A 404 -1.18 -6.39 -32.35
CA ASN A 404 0.20 -6.76 -31.98
C ASN A 404 0.72 -5.95 -30.79
N TYR A 405 0.35 -4.68 -30.68
CA TYR A 405 0.64 -3.82 -29.52
C TYR A 405 -0.25 -4.13 -28.29
N HIS A 406 -1.16 -5.08 -28.42
CA HIS A 406 -2.13 -5.44 -27.39
C HIS A 406 -3.00 -4.26 -26.91
N ILE A 407 -3.27 -3.29 -27.78
CA ILE A 407 -4.23 -2.23 -27.48
C ILE A 407 -5.63 -2.85 -27.35
N GLY A 408 -6.42 -2.38 -26.39
CA GLY A 408 -7.72 -2.98 -26.06
C GLY A 408 -7.61 -4.27 -25.23
N LYS A 409 -6.41 -4.68 -24.78
CA LYS A 409 -6.18 -5.84 -23.93
C LYS A 409 -5.54 -5.41 -22.60
N LYS A 410 -5.93 -6.07 -21.52
CA LYS A 410 -5.31 -5.84 -20.20
C LYS A 410 -3.83 -6.21 -20.21
N THR A 411 -2.99 -5.43 -19.54
CA THR A 411 -1.58 -5.77 -19.31
C THR A 411 -1.43 -6.92 -18.32
N ASN A 412 -2.51 -7.21 -17.57
CA ASN A 412 -2.53 -8.17 -16.46
C ASN A 412 -1.50 -7.84 -15.38
N ILE A 413 -1.29 -6.56 -15.09
CA ILE A 413 -0.51 -6.12 -13.94
C ILE A 413 -1.14 -6.67 -12.66
N THR A 414 -0.32 -6.83 -11.63
CA THR A 414 -0.78 -7.36 -10.32
C THR A 414 -1.55 -6.32 -9.49
N LEU A 415 -2.52 -5.67 -10.12
CA LEU A 415 -3.47 -4.73 -9.51
C LEU A 415 -4.90 -5.11 -9.91
N PRO A 416 -5.89 -4.86 -9.04
CA PRO A 416 -7.28 -5.17 -9.35
C PRO A 416 -7.89 -4.19 -10.35
N ASP A 417 -8.95 -4.66 -11.00
CA ASP A 417 -9.91 -3.85 -11.76
C ASP A 417 -9.29 -3.06 -12.94
N GLU A 418 -8.26 -3.63 -13.60
CA GLU A 418 -7.61 -3.03 -14.78
C GLU A 418 -8.62 -2.86 -15.94
N ASN A 419 -8.68 -1.65 -16.52
CA ASN A 419 -9.46 -1.33 -17.71
C ASN A 419 -8.67 -1.71 -18.97
N SER A 420 -9.31 -2.39 -19.92
CA SER A 420 -8.69 -2.81 -21.19
C SER A 420 -8.60 -1.70 -22.24
N GLY A 421 -9.31 -0.56 -22.04
CA GLY A 421 -9.49 0.43 -23.10
C GLY A 421 -10.48 -0.02 -24.18
N LEU A 422 -10.56 0.74 -25.24
CA LEU A 422 -11.50 0.52 -26.35
C LEU A 422 -10.87 0.87 -27.69
N ILE A 423 -11.16 0.07 -28.72
CA ILE A 423 -10.77 0.32 -30.11
C ILE A 423 -12.02 0.28 -30.97
N ASN A 424 -12.37 1.42 -31.60
CA ASN A 424 -13.45 1.52 -32.57
C ASN A 424 -12.90 2.07 -33.88
N ILE A 425 -12.81 1.23 -34.91
CA ILE A 425 -12.35 1.62 -36.25
C ILE A 425 -13.30 1.00 -37.28
N HIS A 426 -14.27 1.79 -37.72
CA HIS A 426 -15.30 1.36 -38.67
C HIS A 426 -15.14 2.03 -40.04
N SER A 427 -14.55 3.22 -40.07
CA SER A 427 -14.41 4.05 -41.26
C SER A 427 -12.95 4.46 -41.52
N GLN A 428 -12.69 5.09 -42.65
CA GLN A 428 -11.37 5.66 -42.99
C GLN A 428 -11.03 6.84 -42.07
N ILE A 429 -12.02 7.64 -41.67
CA ILE A 429 -11.78 8.74 -40.73
C ILE A 429 -11.43 8.20 -39.36
N ASP A 430 -12.08 7.12 -38.86
CA ASP A 430 -11.69 6.49 -37.61
C ASP A 430 -10.25 5.98 -37.67
N GLN A 431 -9.86 5.32 -38.78
CA GLN A 431 -8.48 4.90 -39.00
C GLN A 431 -7.51 6.10 -38.91
N ALA A 432 -7.85 7.21 -39.54
CA ALA A 432 -7.00 8.39 -39.60
C ALA A 432 -6.89 9.07 -38.22
N VAL A 433 -7.98 9.22 -37.45
CA VAL A 433 -7.95 9.86 -36.12
C VAL A 433 -7.25 8.98 -35.09
N THR A 434 -7.35 7.64 -35.19
CA THR A 434 -6.61 6.74 -34.29
C THR A 434 -5.09 6.80 -34.50
N SER A 435 -4.62 7.27 -35.66
CA SER A 435 -3.20 7.45 -35.96
C SER A 435 -2.47 8.41 -34.99
N PHE A 436 -3.21 9.34 -34.40
CA PHE A 436 -2.70 10.30 -33.42
C PHE A 436 -3.36 10.20 -32.04
N GLY A 437 -4.02 9.05 -31.76
CA GLY A 437 -4.52 8.69 -30.45
C GLY A 437 -5.85 9.35 -30.06
N GLN A 438 -6.71 9.66 -31.01
CA GLN A 438 -8.10 10.02 -30.80
C GLN A 438 -9.03 8.91 -31.30
N GLY A 439 -10.24 8.80 -30.78
CA GLY A 439 -11.17 7.71 -31.09
C GLY A 439 -10.73 6.33 -30.57
N ILE A 440 -9.73 6.29 -29.69
CA ILE A 440 -9.18 5.08 -29.08
C ILE A 440 -8.85 5.34 -27.61
N ASN A 441 -9.19 4.40 -26.72
CA ASN A 441 -8.94 4.54 -25.30
C ASN A 441 -7.91 3.53 -24.82
N VAL A 442 -6.97 4.00 -23.99
CA VAL A 442 -5.90 3.19 -23.36
C VAL A 442 -5.75 3.58 -21.90
N ASN A 443 -5.22 2.69 -21.07
CA ASN A 443 -4.74 3.03 -19.74
C ASN A 443 -3.23 3.37 -19.78
N ALA A 444 -2.72 3.96 -18.70
CA ALA A 444 -1.32 4.40 -18.64
C ALA A 444 -0.32 3.25 -18.78
N LEU A 445 -0.65 2.04 -18.29
CA LEU A 445 0.25 0.88 -18.32
C LEU A 445 0.32 0.24 -19.71
N GLN A 446 -0.75 0.29 -20.51
CA GLN A 446 -0.69 -0.12 -21.90
C GLN A 446 0.32 0.75 -22.69
N MET A 447 0.34 2.06 -22.41
CA MET A 447 1.34 2.94 -23.03
C MET A 447 2.76 2.59 -22.56
N MET A 448 2.98 2.32 -21.28
CA MET A 448 4.28 1.87 -20.76
C MET A 448 4.74 0.58 -21.45
N GLN A 449 3.84 -0.41 -21.60
CA GLN A 449 4.11 -1.65 -22.29
C GLN A 449 4.53 -1.40 -23.76
N VAL A 450 3.82 -0.52 -24.48
CA VAL A 450 4.16 -0.13 -25.87
C VAL A 450 5.55 0.50 -25.93
N TYR A 451 5.85 1.47 -25.06
CA TYR A 451 7.15 2.15 -25.06
C TYR A 451 8.30 1.24 -24.65
N SER A 452 8.05 0.16 -23.89
CA SER A 452 9.08 -0.82 -23.56
C SER A 452 9.66 -1.52 -24.81
N ALA A 453 8.89 -1.62 -25.88
CA ALA A 453 9.32 -2.23 -27.14
C ALA A 453 10.51 -1.48 -27.79
N LEU A 454 10.55 -0.15 -27.66
CA LEU A 454 11.66 0.65 -28.22
C LEU A 454 13.01 0.28 -27.60
N ALA A 455 13.02 -0.01 -26.31
CA ALA A 455 14.24 -0.40 -25.60
C ALA A 455 14.65 -1.87 -25.82
N ASN A 456 13.76 -2.69 -26.40
CA ASN A 456 13.95 -4.13 -26.53
C ASN A 456 13.76 -4.64 -27.98
N SER A 457 14.20 -3.85 -28.97
CA SER A 457 14.18 -4.23 -30.39
C SER A 457 12.79 -4.73 -30.84
N GLY A 458 11.76 -3.98 -30.51
CA GLY A 458 10.37 -4.30 -30.83
C GLY A 458 9.65 -5.24 -29.86
N GLN A 459 10.34 -5.86 -28.91
CA GLN A 459 9.75 -6.78 -27.97
C GLN A 459 9.14 -6.03 -26.78
N MET A 460 7.82 -6.04 -26.66
CA MET A 460 7.13 -5.50 -25.48
C MET A 460 7.39 -6.35 -24.24
N LEU A 461 7.41 -5.68 -23.08
CA LEU A 461 7.50 -6.32 -21.76
C LEU A 461 6.25 -6.01 -20.93
N LYS A 462 5.82 -7.01 -20.18
CA LYS A 462 4.74 -6.84 -19.20
C LYS A 462 5.20 -5.94 -18.06
N PRO A 463 4.48 -4.86 -17.73
CA PRO A 463 4.74 -4.07 -16.52
C PRO A 463 4.60 -4.90 -15.24
N GLN A 464 5.54 -4.77 -14.31
CA GLN A 464 5.61 -5.57 -13.09
C GLN A 464 5.76 -4.70 -11.85
N LEU A 465 4.98 -5.02 -10.81
CA LEU A 465 5.03 -4.37 -9.50
C LEU A 465 5.58 -5.27 -8.40
N VAL A 466 5.62 -6.59 -8.62
CA VAL A 466 6.08 -7.56 -7.62
C VAL A 466 7.38 -8.21 -8.08
N GLU A 467 8.38 -8.20 -7.21
CA GLU A 467 9.68 -8.84 -7.39
C GLU A 467 9.65 -10.31 -6.98
N LYS A 468 9.17 -10.57 -5.75
CA LYS A 468 9.12 -11.90 -5.15
C LYS A 468 8.10 -12.01 -4.03
N ILE A 469 7.67 -13.24 -3.77
CA ILE A 469 6.87 -13.62 -2.61
C ILE A 469 7.75 -14.52 -1.73
N VAL A 470 7.78 -14.22 -0.43
CA VAL A 470 8.62 -14.90 0.56
C VAL A 470 7.73 -15.40 1.69
N SER A 471 7.91 -16.64 2.16
CA SER A 471 7.17 -17.16 3.30
C SER A 471 7.47 -16.38 4.58
N SER A 472 6.65 -16.54 5.59
CA SER A 472 6.91 -16.00 6.93
C SER A 472 8.22 -16.53 7.54
N SER A 473 8.70 -17.72 7.10
CA SER A 473 9.98 -18.32 7.50
C SER A 473 11.19 -17.84 6.67
N GLY A 474 11.01 -16.91 5.73
CA GLY A 474 12.09 -16.36 4.90
C GLY A 474 12.39 -17.11 3.59
N LYS A 475 11.71 -18.24 3.30
CA LYS A 475 11.89 -18.98 2.05
C LYS A 475 11.22 -18.27 0.87
N VAL A 476 11.94 -18.07 -0.24
CA VAL A 476 11.36 -17.54 -1.48
C VAL A 476 10.40 -18.57 -2.09
N ILE A 477 9.12 -18.21 -2.14
CA ILE A 477 8.04 -19.05 -2.71
C ILE A 477 7.95 -18.84 -4.22
N LYS A 478 8.00 -17.57 -4.65
CA LYS A 478 7.88 -17.19 -6.06
C LYS A 478 8.75 -15.97 -6.35
N ARG A 479 9.48 -16.02 -7.45
CA ARG A 479 10.21 -14.87 -8.02
C ARG A 479 9.63 -14.54 -9.39
N TYR A 480 9.30 -13.28 -9.61
CA TYR A 480 8.77 -12.81 -10.89
C TYR A 480 9.93 -12.47 -11.83
N LYS A 481 9.98 -13.14 -12.96
CA LYS A 481 10.96 -12.90 -14.03
C LYS A 481 10.38 -11.93 -15.05
N LYS A 482 11.24 -11.36 -15.89
CA LYS A 482 10.85 -10.57 -17.06
C LYS A 482 9.91 -11.39 -17.96
N ILE A 483 8.78 -10.82 -18.33
CA ILE A 483 7.76 -11.47 -19.17
C ILE A 483 7.67 -10.69 -20.48
N LYS A 484 7.93 -11.39 -21.59
CA LYS A 484 7.73 -10.88 -22.94
C LYS A 484 6.25 -10.93 -23.29
N VAL A 485 5.75 -9.93 -24.01
CA VAL A 485 4.36 -9.83 -24.46
C VAL A 485 4.34 -9.94 -25.98
N GLY A 486 3.66 -10.94 -26.51
CA GLY A 486 3.59 -11.20 -27.95
C GLY A 486 4.95 -11.48 -28.58
N LYS A 487 4.97 -11.41 -29.93
CA LYS A 487 6.20 -11.39 -30.71
C LYS A 487 6.72 -9.95 -30.83
N PRO A 488 7.99 -9.73 -31.20
CA PRO A 488 8.45 -8.38 -31.52
C PRO A 488 7.54 -7.73 -32.57
N VAL A 489 7.09 -6.50 -32.29
CA VAL A 489 6.15 -5.78 -33.17
C VAL A 489 6.86 -5.20 -34.38
N TYR A 490 8.15 -4.88 -34.24
CA TYR A 490 9.00 -4.32 -35.25
C TYR A 490 10.47 -4.70 -35.05
N SER A 491 11.31 -4.42 -36.02
CA SER A 491 12.75 -4.70 -36.01
C SER A 491 13.54 -3.75 -35.10
N GLN A 492 14.78 -4.10 -34.80
CA GLN A 492 15.72 -3.23 -34.08
C GLN A 492 15.99 -1.93 -34.85
N GLU A 493 16.09 -1.99 -36.17
CA GLU A 493 16.32 -0.83 -37.04
C GLU A 493 15.15 0.18 -36.93
N THR A 494 13.91 -0.32 -36.98
CA THR A 494 12.70 0.49 -36.77
C THR A 494 12.71 1.15 -35.38
N ALA A 495 13.11 0.42 -34.32
CA ALA A 495 13.24 0.97 -32.99
C ALA A 495 14.27 2.12 -32.94
N GLN A 496 15.44 1.93 -33.52
CA GLN A 496 16.53 2.94 -33.55
C GLN A 496 16.13 4.18 -34.35
N THR A 497 15.51 3.99 -35.51
CA THR A 497 15.00 5.10 -36.33
C THR A 497 13.94 5.90 -35.55
N THR A 498 13.05 5.22 -34.84
CA THR A 498 12.02 5.87 -34.05
C THR A 498 12.60 6.62 -32.84
N LEU A 499 13.58 6.04 -32.15
CA LEU A 499 14.29 6.72 -31.05
C LEU A 499 15.01 7.97 -31.53
N LYS A 500 15.58 7.97 -32.76
CA LYS A 500 16.15 9.18 -33.37
C LYS A 500 15.09 10.24 -33.59
N LEU A 501 13.93 9.89 -34.15
CA LEU A 501 12.82 10.84 -34.30
C LEU A 501 12.32 11.39 -32.96
N MET A 502 12.27 10.56 -31.91
CA MET A 502 11.93 11.01 -30.55
C MET A 502 12.98 11.94 -29.93
N ARG A 503 14.26 11.74 -30.27
CA ARG A 503 15.35 12.66 -29.88
C ARG A 503 15.21 14.00 -30.58
N ASP A 504 14.86 13.99 -31.89
CA ASP A 504 14.62 15.21 -32.66
C ASP A 504 13.47 16.06 -32.12
N VAL A 505 12.48 15.46 -31.42
CA VAL A 505 11.44 16.22 -30.67
C VAL A 505 12.04 17.21 -29.65
N VAL A 506 13.20 16.89 -29.09
CA VAL A 506 13.86 17.70 -28.03
C VAL A 506 15.03 18.52 -28.57
N GLU A 507 15.71 18.02 -29.60
CA GLU A 507 16.97 18.62 -30.09
C GLU A 507 16.77 19.62 -31.22
N LYS A 508 15.76 19.40 -32.08
CA LYS A 508 15.48 20.25 -33.24
C LYS A 508 14.62 21.45 -32.86
N GLU A 509 14.88 22.60 -33.44
CA GLU A 509 14.14 23.85 -33.18
C GLU A 509 12.64 23.73 -33.48
N TYR A 510 12.28 22.91 -34.45
CA TYR A 510 10.88 22.62 -34.78
C TYR A 510 10.24 21.54 -33.92
N GLY A 511 10.97 20.97 -32.96
CA GLY A 511 10.48 19.92 -32.08
C GLY A 511 9.57 20.46 -30.99
N THR A 512 8.49 19.75 -30.69
CA THR A 512 7.50 20.15 -29.68
C THR A 512 7.97 19.91 -28.24
N GLY A 513 9.14 19.35 -28.02
CA GLY A 513 9.64 18.94 -26.72
C GLY A 513 10.88 19.70 -26.22
N MET A 514 11.25 20.82 -26.82
CA MET A 514 12.47 21.58 -26.44
C MET A 514 12.48 21.96 -24.93
N THR A 515 11.33 22.23 -24.35
CA THR A 515 11.16 22.50 -22.92
C THR A 515 11.71 21.38 -22.05
N TYR A 516 11.73 20.13 -22.52
CA TYR A 516 12.24 18.97 -21.78
C TYR A 516 13.75 18.74 -21.93
N LYS A 517 14.43 19.50 -22.77
CA LYS A 517 15.90 19.39 -22.99
C LYS A 517 16.65 19.56 -21.64
N ILE A 518 17.61 18.66 -21.43
CA ILE A 518 18.49 18.67 -20.25
C ILE A 518 19.93 18.66 -20.74
N PRO A 519 20.74 19.67 -20.46
CA PRO A 519 22.14 19.70 -20.86
C PRO A 519 22.90 18.44 -20.46
N GLY A 520 23.67 17.87 -21.37
CA GLY A 520 24.49 16.68 -21.12
C GLY A 520 23.72 15.38 -20.94
N LYS A 521 22.40 15.34 -21.27
CA LYS A 521 21.59 14.13 -21.26
C LYS A 521 21.05 13.81 -22.65
N SER A 522 21.21 12.56 -23.07
CA SER A 522 20.55 12.03 -24.26
C SER A 522 19.18 11.49 -23.88
N ILE A 523 18.12 12.12 -24.35
CA ILE A 523 16.73 11.77 -24.04
C ILE A 523 15.89 11.73 -25.31
N ALA A 524 15.01 10.75 -25.40
CA ALA A 524 14.02 10.58 -26.45
C ALA A 524 12.64 10.90 -25.87
N VAL A 525 11.93 11.88 -26.40
CA VAL A 525 10.66 12.39 -25.82
C VAL A 525 9.54 12.38 -26.83
N LYS A 526 8.32 12.25 -26.38
CA LYS A 526 7.09 12.60 -27.13
C LYS A 526 6.11 13.31 -26.23
N THR A 527 5.63 14.46 -26.69
CA THR A 527 4.56 15.25 -26.06
C THR A 527 3.20 14.83 -26.57
N GLY A 528 2.17 14.99 -25.76
CA GLY A 528 0.79 14.73 -26.13
C GLY A 528 -0.17 15.75 -25.56
N THR A 529 -1.15 16.11 -26.36
CA THR A 529 -2.30 16.92 -25.99
C THR A 529 -3.53 16.23 -26.59
N ALA A 530 -4.43 15.76 -25.76
CA ALA A 530 -5.65 15.10 -26.19
C ALA A 530 -6.86 15.88 -25.71
N GLN A 531 -7.82 16.04 -26.59
CA GLN A 531 -9.14 16.58 -26.23
C GLN A 531 -9.87 15.60 -25.30
N ILE A 532 -10.71 16.08 -24.42
CA ILE A 532 -11.49 15.25 -23.52
C ILE A 532 -12.90 15.13 -24.06
N ALA A 533 -13.37 13.90 -24.26
CA ALA A 533 -14.71 13.62 -24.69
C ALA A 533 -15.75 14.14 -23.68
N GLY A 534 -16.79 14.81 -24.17
CA GLY A 534 -17.92 15.26 -23.38
C GLY A 534 -18.90 14.12 -23.09
N ILE A 535 -19.63 14.21 -22.00
CA ILE A 535 -20.65 13.21 -21.58
C ILE A 535 -21.82 13.09 -22.55
N HIS A 536 -22.08 14.14 -23.34
CA HIS A 536 -23.12 14.18 -24.35
C HIS A 536 -22.63 14.03 -25.79
N GLY A 537 -21.39 13.50 -25.94
CA GLY A 537 -20.69 13.41 -27.22
C GLY A 537 -19.85 14.65 -27.55
N GLY A 538 -19.01 14.54 -28.60
CA GLY A 538 -18.06 15.58 -28.97
C GLY A 538 -16.95 15.78 -27.96
N TYR A 539 -16.22 16.88 -28.09
CA TYR A 539 -15.11 17.23 -27.20
C TYR A 539 -15.42 18.48 -26.38
N LEU A 540 -14.92 18.52 -25.13
CA LEU A 540 -15.01 19.70 -24.29
C LEU A 540 -14.23 20.87 -24.92
N LYS A 541 -14.76 22.08 -24.85
CA LYS A 541 -14.14 23.30 -25.39
C LYS A 541 -13.37 24.05 -24.30
N GLY A 542 -12.36 24.83 -24.68
CA GLY A 542 -11.55 25.70 -23.81
C GLY A 542 -10.20 25.10 -23.43
N ASP A 543 -9.20 25.96 -23.24
CA ASP A 543 -7.77 25.65 -23.13
C ASP A 543 -7.37 24.76 -21.93
N ARG A 544 -8.25 24.62 -20.95
CA ARG A 544 -8.05 23.78 -19.78
C ARG A 544 -8.66 22.39 -19.90
N ASN A 545 -9.46 22.15 -20.97
CA ASN A 545 -10.19 20.89 -21.14
C ASN A 545 -9.42 19.87 -21.98
N TYR A 546 -8.13 19.68 -21.62
CA TYR A 546 -7.25 18.73 -22.26
C TYR A 546 -6.64 17.76 -21.26
N LEU A 547 -6.22 16.62 -21.78
CA LEU A 547 -5.26 15.73 -21.17
C LEU A 547 -3.89 16.00 -21.80
N PHE A 548 -2.99 16.58 -21.03
CA PHE A 548 -1.60 16.78 -21.42
C PHE A 548 -0.77 15.58 -21.01
N SER A 549 0.18 15.19 -21.82
CA SER A 549 1.04 14.05 -21.51
C SER A 549 2.46 14.25 -22.05
N VAL A 550 3.40 13.62 -21.39
CA VAL A 550 4.78 13.49 -21.87
C VAL A 550 5.31 12.11 -21.53
N VAL A 551 5.95 11.48 -22.49
CA VAL A 551 6.71 10.26 -22.29
C VAL A 551 8.16 10.51 -22.70
N GLY A 552 9.10 10.00 -21.92
CA GLY A 552 10.51 10.11 -22.23
C GLY A 552 11.30 8.87 -21.88
N LEU A 553 12.25 8.54 -22.71
CA LEU A 553 13.18 7.43 -22.55
C LEU A 553 14.60 7.95 -22.37
N THR A 554 15.35 7.34 -21.46
CA THR A 554 16.74 7.74 -21.19
C THR A 554 17.62 6.52 -20.88
N PRO A 555 18.89 6.46 -21.36
CA PRO A 555 19.45 7.26 -22.45
C PRO A 555 18.72 7.02 -23.79
N ALA A 556 18.71 8.00 -24.72
CA ALA A 556 17.98 7.87 -25.98
C ALA A 556 18.49 6.70 -26.87
N ASP A 557 19.80 6.46 -26.89
CA ASP A 557 20.41 5.48 -27.77
C ASP A 557 20.22 4.02 -27.28
N ASN A 558 20.15 3.82 -25.97
CA ASN A 558 19.89 2.51 -25.35
C ASN A 558 19.03 2.71 -24.09
N PRO A 559 17.72 2.90 -24.25
CA PRO A 559 16.85 3.26 -23.15
C PRO A 559 16.85 2.21 -22.04
N ARG A 560 16.98 2.69 -20.79
CA ARG A 560 16.80 1.88 -19.60
C ARG A 560 15.56 2.30 -18.82
N TYR A 561 15.29 3.59 -18.74
CA TYR A 561 14.12 4.10 -18.03
C TYR A 561 13.15 4.77 -18.98
N CYS A 562 11.88 4.52 -18.78
CA CYS A 562 10.78 5.25 -19.36
C CYS A 562 10.03 6.01 -18.26
N ILE A 563 9.74 7.29 -18.49
CA ILE A 563 8.94 8.13 -17.63
C ILE A 563 7.73 8.57 -18.41
N TYR A 564 6.53 8.31 -17.86
CA TYR A 564 5.27 8.74 -18.43
C TYR A 564 4.50 9.59 -17.44
N ILE A 565 4.12 10.80 -17.83
CA ILE A 565 3.38 11.76 -17.00
C ILE A 565 2.11 12.17 -17.75
N THR A 566 0.99 12.18 -17.06
CA THR A 566 -0.27 12.74 -17.58
C THR A 566 -0.82 13.78 -16.62
N MET A 567 -1.36 14.88 -17.16
CA MET A 567 -2.00 15.96 -16.42
C MET A 567 -3.34 16.30 -17.07
N LYS A 568 -4.44 16.10 -16.35
CA LYS A 568 -5.81 16.30 -16.84
C LYS A 568 -6.40 17.56 -16.22
N GLN A 569 -6.93 18.45 -17.05
CA GLN A 569 -7.70 19.63 -16.66
C GLN A 569 -7.06 20.43 -15.50
N PRO A 570 -5.87 21.05 -15.70
CA PRO A 570 -5.30 21.95 -14.70
C PRO A 570 -6.25 23.15 -14.47
N GLN A 571 -6.58 23.41 -13.21
CA GLN A 571 -7.48 24.54 -12.86
C GLN A 571 -6.76 25.88 -12.94
N ILE A 572 -5.45 25.89 -12.67
CA ILE A 572 -4.58 27.06 -12.77
C ILE A 572 -3.56 26.78 -13.87
N MET A 573 -3.55 27.61 -14.92
CA MET A 573 -2.62 27.55 -16.05
C MET A 573 -1.85 28.86 -16.15
N SER A 574 -1.05 29.18 -15.14
CA SER A 574 -0.15 30.34 -15.18
C SER A 574 1.08 30.10 -16.07
N ASP A 575 1.35 28.87 -16.39
CA ASP A 575 2.49 28.44 -17.20
C ASP A 575 2.00 27.47 -18.30
N PRO A 576 2.70 27.35 -19.44
CA PRO A 576 2.39 26.36 -20.48
C PRO A 576 2.43 24.93 -19.91
N PRO A 577 1.55 24.02 -20.39
CA PRO A 577 1.48 22.65 -19.88
C PRO A 577 2.81 21.90 -19.90
N GLU A 578 3.63 22.12 -20.94
CA GLU A 578 4.97 21.53 -21.09
C GLU A 578 5.91 22.00 -19.96
N THR A 579 5.83 23.29 -19.59
CA THR A 579 6.60 23.87 -18.50
C THR A 579 6.17 23.24 -17.18
N ILE A 580 4.87 23.12 -16.93
CA ILE A 580 4.33 22.50 -15.72
C ILE A 580 4.82 21.04 -15.59
N MET A 581 4.67 20.25 -16.64
CA MET A 581 5.09 18.84 -16.61
C MET A 581 6.62 18.68 -16.55
N SER A 582 7.39 19.65 -17.07
CA SER A 582 8.85 19.64 -16.98
C SER A 582 9.36 19.73 -15.54
N LEU A 583 8.58 20.33 -14.61
CA LEU A 583 8.89 20.39 -13.18
C LEU A 583 8.93 18.99 -12.53
N ILE A 584 8.26 18.01 -13.12
CA ILE A 584 8.31 16.61 -12.69
C ILE A 584 9.32 15.84 -13.53
N PHE A 585 9.27 16.00 -14.85
CA PHE A 585 10.02 15.20 -15.82
C PHE A 585 11.53 15.36 -15.66
N LYS A 586 12.04 16.61 -15.71
CA LYS A 586 13.48 16.88 -15.66
C LYS A 586 14.15 16.39 -14.38
N PRO A 587 13.60 16.66 -13.17
CA PRO A 587 14.13 16.10 -11.93
C PRO A 587 14.15 14.57 -11.91
N LEU A 588 13.09 13.90 -12.42
CA LEU A 588 13.05 12.44 -12.51
C LEU A 588 14.12 11.89 -13.45
N ILE A 589 14.28 12.46 -14.66
CA ILE A 589 15.34 12.06 -15.60
C ILE A 589 16.72 12.20 -14.95
N ASN A 590 16.97 13.31 -14.27
CA ASN A 590 18.22 13.50 -13.56
C ASN A 590 18.44 12.43 -12.48
N ARG A 591 17.40 12.11 -11.70
CA ARG A 591 17.47 11.12 -10.63
C ARG A 591 17.75 9.71 -11.16
N VAL A 592 16.99 9.24 -12.17
CA VAL A 592 17.19 7.90 -12.73
C VAL A 592 18.49 7.77 -13.51
N SER A 593 19.00 8.85 -14.12
CA SER A 593 20.30 8.84 -14.83
C SER A 593 21.49 8.66 -13.88
N VAL A 594 21.39 9.14 -12.62
CA VAL A 594 22.40 8.87 -11.58
C VAL A 594 22.30 7.42 -11.14
N SER A 595 21.08 6.92 -10.90
CA SER A 595 20.85 5.52 -10.55
C SER A 595 21.36 4.55 -11.62
N SER A 596 21.19 4.89 -12.93
CA SER A 596 21.69 4.04 -14.02
C SER A 596 23.22 3.89 -14.05
N LYS A 597 23.96 4.91 -13.65
CA LYS A 597 25.43 4.80 -13.51
C LYS A 597 25.81 3.87 -12.36
N VAL A 598 25.02 3.85 -11.29
CA VAL A 598 25.25 2.99 -10.11
C VAL A 598 24.80 1.55 -10.38
N ASP A 599 23.70 1.36 -11.10
CA ASP A 599 23.18 0.02 -11.45
C ASP A 599 23.97 -0.68 -12.56
N MET A 600 24.70 0.05 -13.42
CA MET A 600 25.66 -0.54 -14.35
C MET A 600 26.89 -1.14 -13.65
N MET A 601 27.10 -0.75 -12.36
CA MET A 601 28.01 -1.42 -11.43
C MET A 601 27.29 -2.52 -10.64
N GLY A 602 26.47 -3.34 -11.27
CA GLY A 602 25.57 -4.37 -10.70
C GLY A 602 26.13 -5.36 -9.69
N GLU A 603 27.21 -5.02 -8.97
CA GLU A 603 27.77 -5.78 -7.87
C GLU A 603 27.53 -5.05 -6.55
N GLN A 604 27.07 -5.84 -5.57
CA GLN A 604 27.09 -5.39 -4.18
C GLN A 604 28.51 -4.94 -3.82
N ILE A 605 28.64 -3.77 -3.23
CA ILE A 605 29.91 -3.23 -2.78
C ILE A 605 30.37 -4.05 -1.57
N THR A 606 31.51 -4.73 -1.70
CA THR A 606 32.17 -5.37 -0.56
C THR A 606 32.91 -4.30 0.23
N ILE A 607 32.54 -4.07 1.47
CA ILE A 607 33.14 -3.05 2.33
C ILE A 607 34.58 -3.45 2.68
N PRO A 608 35.58 -2.60 2.36
CA PRO A 608 36.95 -2.84 2.78
C PRO A 608 37.13 -2.52 4.26
N SER A 609 38.22 -3.04 4.86
CA SER A 609 38.65 -2.53 6.16
C SER A 609 39.34 -1.18 5.97
N VAL A 610 38.77 -0.14 6.59
CA VAL A 610 39.41 1.20 6.64
C VAL A 610 39.98 1.52 8.02
N LYS A 611 39.94 0.57 8.96
CA LYS A 611 40.54 0.72 10.29
C LYS A 611 42.06 0.95 10.18
N GLY A 612 42.55 1.97 10.89
CA GLY A 612 43.95 2.36 10.87
C GLY A 612 44.35 3.33 9.75
N GLN A 613 43.53 3.48 8.68
CA GLN A 613 43.79 4.42 7.61
C GLN A 613 43.57 5.88 8.07
N SER A 614 44.19 6.83 7.34
CA SER A 614 43.87 8.23 7.59
C SER A 614 42.39 8.52 7.27
N ARG A 615 41.81 9.43 8.01
CA ARG A 615 40.41 9.88 7.82
C ARG A 615 40.13 10.21 6.36
N GLU A 616 41.01 10.98 5.74
CA GLU A 616 40.82 11.45 4.36
C GLU A 616 40.90 10.33 3.34
N GLN A 617 41.85 9.41 3.49
CA GLN A 617 42.00 8.24 2.63
C GLN A 617 40.79 7.33 2.74
N ALA A 618 40.29 7.06 3.96
CA ALA A 618 39.12 6.23 4.20
C ALA A 618 37.85 6.84 3.60
N VAL A 619 37.65 8.17 3.77
CA VAL A 619 36.49 8.87 3.17
C VAL A 619 36.56 8.80 1.64
N ARG A 620 37.69 9.17 1.02
CA ARG A 620 37.84 9.11 -0.44
C ARG A 620 37.64 7.70 -1.01
N LEU A 621 38.17 6.69 -0.33
CA LEU A 621 38.00 5.30 -0.76
C LEU A 621 36.53 4.86 -0.75
N LEU A 622 35.83 5.09 0.36
CA LEU A 622 34.44 4.69 0.52
C LEU A 622 33.48 5.47 -0.37
N GLU A 623 33.72 6.80 -0.55
CA GLU A 623 32.94 7.63 -1.48
C GLU A 623 33.18 7.23 -2.95
N LYS A 624 34.44 6.94 -3.35
CA LYS A 624 34.76 6.42 -4.69
C LYS A 624 34.07 5.09 -4.97
N MET A 625 33.82 4.28 -3.94
CA MET A 625 33.05 3.05 -4.04
C MET A 625 31.51 3.28 -4.07
N GLY A 626 31.05 4.53 -4.03
CA GLY A 626 29.62 4.88 -4.10
C GLY A 626 28.88 4.76 -2.78
N LEU A 627 29.57 4.95 -1.64
CA LEU A 627 28.98 4.93 -0.30
C LEU A 627 28.83 6.35 0.26
N TYR A 628 27.81 6.60 1.08
CA TYR A 628 27.72 7.83 1.88
C TYR A 628 28.48 7.69 3.18
N VAL A 629 29.52 8.48 3.36
CA VAL A 629 30.38 8.41 4.54
C VAL A 629 29.99 9.48 5.56
N GLU A 630 29.68 9.07 6.78
CA GLU A 630 29.52 9.96 7.93
C GLU A 630 30.71 9.77 8.86
N THR A 631 31.44 10.85 9.14
CA THR A 631 32.61 10.80 10.01
C THR A 631 32.26 11.33 11.40
N ILE A 632 32.60 10.55 12.44
CA ILE A 632 32.39 10.89 13.83
C ILE A 632 33.74 10.86 14.55
N GLY A 633 33.98 11.91 15.31
CA GLY A 633 35.26 12.10 16.01
C GLY A 633 36.13 13.17 15.35
N SER A 634 37.15 13.63 16.08
CA SER A 634 38.10 14.67 15.65
C SER A 634 39.51 14.11 15.34
N GLY A 635 39.70 12.81 15.45
CA GLY A 635 40.96 12.17 15.19
C GLY A 635 41.31 12.05 13.71
N ASN A 636 42.60 11.83 13.41
CA ASN A 636 43.12 11.72 12.04
C ASN A 636 43.14 10.29 11.48
N LYS A 637 42.93 9.28 12.31
CA LYS A 637 42.91 7.86 11.90
C LYS A 637 41.57 7.20 12.25
N VAL A 638 41.10 6.30 11.39
CA VAL A 638 39.88 5.52 11.61
C VAL A 638 40.13 4.45 12.67
N GLU A 639 39.39 4.52 13.77
CA GLU A 639 39.45 3.52 14.86
C GLU A 639 38.41 2.41 14.64
N ALA A 640 37.23 2.75 14.09
CA ALA A 640 36.14 1.80 13.82
C ALA A 640 35.27 2.23 12.65
N GLN A 641 34.59 1.25 12.05
CA GLN A 641 33.60 1.45 11.01
C GLN A 641 32.29 0.72 11.37
N SER A 642 31.13 1.31 11.01
CA SER A 642 29.80 0.81 11.41
C SER A 642 29.32 -0.43 10.65
N ILE A 643 29.94 -0.71 9.51
CA ILE A 643 29.70 -1.91 8.70
C ILE A 643 31.02 -2.68 8.65
N LEU A 644 30.97 -3.94 9.02
CA LEU A 644 32.15 -4.80 9.07
C LEU A 644 32.81 -4.96 7.69
N ALA A 645 34.11 -5.09 7.66
CA ALA A 645 34.84 -5.43 6.44
C ALA A 645 34.29 -6.74 5.83
N ASN A 646 34.39 -6.89 4.53
CA ASN A 646 33.87 -8.01 3.73
C ASN A 646 32.31 -8.15 3.75
N THR A 647 31.57 -7.22 4.37
CA THR A 647 30.11 -7.18 4.27
C THR A 647 29.74 -6.63 2.89
N LYS A 648 28.83 -7.31 2.19
CA LYS A 648 28.24 -6.83 0.94
C LYS A 648 27.09 -5.89 1.24
N VAL A 649 27.14 -4.67 0.69
CA VAL A 649 26.12 -3.64 0.82
C VAL A 649 25.71 -3.10 -0.55
N ASN A 650 24.52 -2.56 -0.61
CA ASN A 650 24.07 -1.90 -1.85
C ASN A 650 24.80 -0.55 -2.04
N PRO A 651 25.04 -0.12 -3.28
CA PRO A 651 25.49 1.24 -3.58
C PRO A 651 24.63 2.29 -2.87
N ASN A 652 25.22 3.43 -2.53
CA ASN A 652 24.59 4.51 -1.74
C ASN A 652 24.22 4.13 -0.28
N SER A 653 24.69 2.99 0.23
CA SER A 653 24.55 2.68 1.65
C SER A 653 25.34 3.67 2.50
N LYS A 654 24.76 4.10 3.63
CA LYS A 654 25.44 4.98 4.58
C LYS A 654 26.34 4.16 5.49
N ILE A 655 27.63 4.50 5.54
CA ILE A 655 28.63 3.97 6.47
C ILE A 655 29.09 5.07 7.41
N ILE A 656 29.19 4.74 8.69
CA ILE A 656 29.72 5.66 9.72
C ILE A 656 31.13 5.20 10.05
N ILE A 657 32.11 6.10 9.99
CA ILE A 657 33.47 5.86 10.46
C ILE A 657 33.73 6.67 11.72
N PHE A 658 34.41 6.08 12.68
CA PHE A 658 34.78 6.70 13.95
C PHE A 658 36.29 6.89 14.00
N THR A 659 36.69 8.15 14.25
CA THR A 659 38.11 8.54 14.21
C THR A 659 38.69 8.84 15.61
N GLY A 660 37.95 8.59 16.68
CA GLY A 660 38.36 8.93 18.02
C GLY A 660 38.31 10.43 18.33
N GLY A 661 38.82 10.80 19.49
CA GLY A 661 38.89 12.19 19.93
C GLY A 661 37.52 12.76 20.31
N ILE A 662 37.29 14.04 20.05
CA ILE A 662 36.05 14.76 20.40
C ILE A 662 34.91 14.30 19.51
N ILE A 663 33.85 13.74 20.12
CA ILE A 663 32.65 13.33 19.44
C ILE A 663 31.72 14.53 19.31
N ARG A 664 31.30 14.83 18.08
CA ARG A 664 30.27 15.84 17.80
C ARG A 664 28.97 15.15 17.39
N CYS A 665 27.84 15.66 17.89
CA CYS A 665 26.52 15.13 17.57
C CYS A 665 26.23 15.26 16.07
N PRO A 666 25.98 14.17 15.32
CA PRO A 666 25.61 14.28 13.93
C PRO A 666 24.19 14.84 13.79
N ASN A 667 23.87 15.34 12.61
CA ASN A 667 22.48 15.62 12.25
C ASN A 667 21.79 14.30 11.91
N MET A 668 21.03 13.76 12.85
CA MET A 668 20.34 12.47 12.70
C MET A 668 18.97 12.59 12.05
N LYS A 669 18.51 13.78 11.67
CA LYS A 669 17.23 13.97 10.98
C LYS A 669 17.18 13.12 9.69
N GLY A 670 16.14 12.29 9.53
CA GLY A 670 16.01 11.37 8.41
C GLY A 670 16.72 10.01 8.59
N TRP A 671 17.48 9.80 9.67
CA TRP A 671 18.14 8.52 9.95
C TRP A 671 17.12 7.47 10.36
N THR A 672 17.40 6.22 9.98
CA THR A 672 16.65 5.04 10.43
C THR A 672 17.11 4.60 11.82
N ILE A 673 16.29 3.81 12.52
CA ILE A 673 16.67 3.17 13.80
C ILE A 673 18.02 2.46 13.67
N LYS A 674 18.24 1.71 12.58
CA LYS A 674 19.51 1.00 12.33
C LYS A 674 20.71 1.94 12.33
N GLN A 675 20.61 3.10 11.65
CA GLN A 675 21.68 4.09 11.59
C GLN A 675 21.93 4.75 12.95
N VAL A 676 20.86 5.03 13.70
CA VAL A 676 20.96 5.55 15.08
C VAL A 676 21.66 4.53 16.01
N THR A 677 21.28 3.26 15.91
CA THR A 677 21.92 2.18 16.70
C THR A 677 23.38 1.97 16.31
N GLN A 678 23.70 2.06 15.01
CA GLN A 678 25.10 2.00 14.53
C GLN A 678 25.93 3.15 15.10
N PHE A 679 25.38 4.37 15.12
CA PHE A 679 26.03 5.52 15.76
C PHE A 679 26.26 5.29 17.25
N ALA A 680 25.23 4.87 17.98
CA ALA A 680 25.34 4.59 19.42
C ALA A 680 26.42 3.54 19.72
N ASN A 681 26.47 2.45 18.96
CA ASN A 681 27.41 1.36 19.12
C ASN A 681 28.86 1.78 18.85
N ILE A 682 29.09 2.55 17.77
CA ILE A 682 30.45 2.94 17.35
C ILE A 682 31.01 4.07 18.21
N SER A 683 30.16 5.03 18.63
CA SER A 683 30.56 6.20 19.43
C SER A 683 30.53 5.94 20.92
N LYS A 684 29.90 4.85 21.37
CA LYS A 684 29.63 4.52 22.81
C LYS A 684 28.76 5.59 23.50
N VAL A 685 28.04 6.43 22.75
CA VAL A 685 27.11 7.42 23.29
C VAL A 685 25.76 6.75 23.56
N LYS A 686 25.15 7.01 24.71
CA LYS A 686 23.82 6.49 25.04
C LYS A 686 22.75 7.21 24.21
N VAL A 687 22.03 6.45 23.36
CA VAL A 687 20.91 7.02 22.55
C VAL A 687 19.61 6.37 22.98
N GLU A 688 18.64 7.20 23.36
CA GLU A 688 17.28 6.80 23.68
C GLU A 688 16.41 7.04 22.43
N VAL A 689 15.73 5.99 21.96
CA VAL A 689 14.91 6.04 20.75
C VAL A 689 13.44 5.97 21.13
N LEU A 690 12.66 6.95 20.71
CA LEU A 690 11.21 7.01 20.91
C LEU A 690 10.48 6.98 19.56
N GLY A 691 9.47 6.15 19.43
CA GLY A 691 8.67 6.01 18.21
C GLY A 691 9.25 5.01 17.20
N LYS A 692 8.70 5.01 15.99
CA LYS A 692 9.08 4.14 14.86
C LYS A 692 9.20 4.99 13.60
N GLY A 693 10.03 4.55 12.63
CA GLY A 693 10.23 5.24 11.36
C GLY A 693 11.59 5.92 11.26
N LYS A 694 11.63 7.17 10.82
CA LYS A 694 12.86 7.98 10.69
C LYS A 694 12.90 9.08 11.74
N VAL A 695 14.10 9.44 12.19
CA VAL A 695 14.30 10.54 13.13
C VAL A 695 13.78 11.85 12.54
N TYR A 696 12.82 12.47 13.21
CA TYR A 696 12.35 13.81 12.86
C TYR A 696 12.82 14.87 13.84
N LYS A 697 13.19 14.46 15.09
CA LYS A 697 13.67 15.35 16.14
C LYS A 697 14.76 14.67 16.97
N GLN A 698 15.76 15.46 17.37
CA GLN A 698 16.82 15.03 18.29
C GLN A 698 17.01 16.04 19.42
N SER A 699 17.33 15.56 20.63
CA SER A 699 17.43 16.40 21.83
C SER A 699 18.73 17.22 21.90
N ARG A 700 19.76 16.84 21.15
CA ARG A 700 21.03 17.54 21.07
C ARG A 700 21.18 18.26 19.75
N ILE A 701 21.66 19.50 19.77
CA ILE A 701 21.90 20.29 18.58
C ILE A 701 23.01 19.61 17.76
N PRO A 702 22.88 19.51 16.41
CA PRO A 702 23.96 19.03 15.55
C PRO A 702 25.25 19.81 15.80
N ARG A 703 26.40 19.11 15.77
CA ARG A 703 27.75 19.59 16.06
C ARG A 703 28.06 19.89 17.55
N SER A 704 27.10 19.77 18.47
CA SER A 704 27.41 19.88 19.91
C SER A 704 28.35 18.75 20.36
N ILE A 705 29.21 19.02 21.33
CA ILE A 705 30.15 18.02 21.86
C ILE A 705 29.40 17.00 22.69
N LEU A 706 29.73 15.73 22.47
CA LEU A 706 29.20 14.59 23.20
C LEU A 706 30.35 13.87 23.93
N ASN A 707 30.11 13.49 25.17
CA ASN A 707 30.98 12.63 25.97
C ASN A 707 30.32 11.24 26.13
N ARG A 708 31.07 10.24 26.56
CA ARG A 708 30.58 8.87 26.75
C ARG A 708 29.36 8.76 27.69
N ASN A 709 29.18 9.74 28.58
CA ASN A 709 28.03 9.82 29.50
C ASN A 709 26.87 10.65 28.93
N SER A 710 27.02 11.25 27.77
CA SER A 710 25.96 12.03 27.14
C SER A 710 24.79 11.13 26.75
N LYS A 711 23.57 11.59 27.10
CA LYS A 711 22.32 10.97 26.62
C LYS A 711 21.80 11.79 25.46
N VAL A 712 21.54 11.16 24.34
CA VAL A 712 20.87 11.75 23.17
C VAL A 712 19.51 11.07 23.01
N LYS A 713 18.44 11.85 23.02
CA LYS A 713 17.10 11.34 22.77
C LYS A 713 16.73 11.66 21.32
N VAL A 714 16.24 10.67 20.58
CA VAL A 714 15.75 10.83 19.22
C VAL A 714 14.29 10.39 19.15
N GLU A 715 13.47 11.19 18.46
CA GLU A 715 12.07 10.90 18.23
C GLU A 715 11.90 10.55 16.75
N LEU A 716 11.29 9.39 16.50
CA LEU A 716 11.04 8.84 15.17
C LEU A 716 9.56 8.99 14.82
N ARG A 717 9.34 9.30 13.55
CA ARG A 717 7.99 9.42 12.98
C ARG A 717 7.92 8.78 11.62
#